data_b93e85947d2725486a237e9c7f28749e
#
_entry.id   b93e85947d2725486a237e9c7f28749e
#
_cell.length_a   1.000
_cell.length_b   1.000
_cell.length_c   1.000
_cell.angle_alpha   90.00
_cell.angle_beta   90.00
_cell.angle_gamma   90.00
#
_symmetry.space_group_name_H-M   'P 1'
#
loop_
_entity.id
_entity.type
_entity.pdbx_description
1 polymer ?
#
loop_
_entity_poly.entity_id
_entity_poly.type
_entity_poly.pdbx_seq_one_letter_code
_entity_poly.pdbx_strand_id
1 'polypeptide(L)'
;MNCYSPNMVLTNGVWLGENPMHYSLPLFLTQLLFVSVTTRAIAALLRPLHQPLIVAEILSGLVLGPTLMGRIFKNSNFFFFPLRSENLMKTAANIGLLFFVFTVGLEMDMSNFRHTGRKVLSVAAAGMILPFLVTISLSYTFREHLLPEPNNNHAFYIYLAIALSITSFPILARMLIDIKLMETEIGHIALSSAMIIELLGWILLAIGIAFTGDTSDTNDPPPPSHLIILAGLLFVLLCIFVVRPAVGRFMRRTPEGEVMSDMDSGTILIGVMAAGLMADMIGIHSAFGAFLYGFVIPPTPHATALIGRVEEFIKDLLLPLVFFGSGFRTDLLMIKRLNHALVIIFIFLLSSAAKIGVIVLIAVYFSFPVLDGIALSFLLNPSGFVILSIAQDKKLIEAETYAIMLLLNIIMTITVMPVVTAAHKRSRKHLGYKRRNLQCSRPDSELRMLTCVHKSRNVPSIMSLLDFSNPTKRTPIFVYALHLVELSGQASAMLIVHNTRSSNSLPLTHAQSEHIIAAFETYEQHTGGVSVQPITAVSPFSTMHEDVCSIAEDHHVALIIIPFHKIHSVDGGMEVIHPSIRMLNANVFKHAPCSVGLLVDRGLSSTVGVNRLQHLRHVVVLFFGGADDREALAYAWRMAEHPAVSMTVLRFIGKGEEVGEQDEQYVSEFRLNFVSNESVVYVEKVVSNSEETVGVIRGLMEGERHDLYVVGRGSGKSRLTTGMDEWSECPELGPIGDLLASSDFGTGSATSVLVVQQYVGEGAFREGVEEDEEVVVESPTKLESVQHYLSGHTASRGGGGVLA
;
A
#
# COMPACT_ATOMS: atom_id res chain seq x y z
N MET A 1 -38.23 1.29 -38.17
CA MET A 1 -38.27 1.77 -36.77
C MET A 1 -39.17 0.85 -35.98
N ASN A 2 -38.64 -0.03 -35.13
CA ASN A 2 -39.49 -0.80 -34.21
C ASN A 2 -39.80 0.11 -33.02
N CYS A 3 -41.02 0.61 -32.92
CA CYS A 3 -41.51 1.31 -31.76
C CYS A 3 -41.61 0.32 -30.60
N TYR A 4 -40.73 0.39 -29.66
CA TYR A 4 -40.86 -0.33 -28.39
C TYR A 4 -41.89 0.41 -27.54
N SER A 5 -42.95 -0.29 -27.10
CA SER A 5 -43.90 0.26 -26.12
C SER A 5 -43.13 0.53 -24.82
N PRO A 6 -43.42 1.60 -24.07
CA PRO A 6 -42.80 1.87 -22.81
C PRO A 6 -43.05 0.66 -21.86
N ASN A 7 -41.94 0.00 -21.44
CA ASN A 7 -42.04 -1.12 -20.52
C ASN A 7 -42.48 -0.62 -19.14
N MET A 8 -43.44 -1.28 -18.53
CA MET A 8 -43.72 -1.06 -17.11
C MET A 8 -42.47 -1.28 -16.29
N VAL A 9 -42.27 -0.45 -15.26
CA VAL A 9 -41.07 -0.49 -14.44
C VAL A 9 -41.08 -1.68 -13.49
N LEU A 10 -42.22 -1.94 -12.87
CA LEU A 10 -42.41 -2.95 -11.82
C LEU A 10 -43.34 -4.08 -12.31
N THR A 11 -43.11 -5.29 -11.91
CA THR A 11 -43.92 -6.48 -12.14
C THR A 11 -44.86 -6.74 -10.95
N ASN A 12 -46.01 -7.37 -11.20
CA ASN A 12 -46.91 -7.86 -10.15
C ASN A 12 -46.43 -9.21 -9.58
N GLY A 13 -45.41 -9.83 -10.19
CA GLY A 13 -44.76 -11.03 -9.72
C GLY A 13 -45.13 -12.32 -10.50
N VAL A 14 -44.28 -13.33 -10.36
CA VAL A 14 -44.39 -14.61 -11.07
C VAL A 14 -45.69 -15.36 -10.69
N TRP A 15 -46.13 -15.21 -9.47
CA TRP A 15 -47.33 -15.87 -8.94
C TRP A 15 -48.63 -15.31 -9.56
N LEU A 16 -48.60 -14.12 -10.11
CA LEU A 16 -49.71 -13.50 -10.86
C LEU A 16 -49.60 -13.73 -12.39
N GLY A 17 -48.70 -14.64 -12.81
CA GLY A 17 -48.55 -15.08 -14.20
C GLY A 17 -47.72 -14.12 -15.07
N GLU A 18 -47.03 -13.12 -14.48
CA GLU A 18 -46.18 -12.19 -15.23
C GLU A 18 -44.74 -12.69 -15.25
N ASN A 19 -44.07 -12.49 -16.39
CA ASN A 19 -42.64 -12.79 -16.49
C ASN A 19 -41.85 -11.51 -16.09
N PRO A 20 -41.06 -11.52 -14.97
CA PRO A 20 -40.33 -10.39 -14.49
C PRO A 20 -39.30 -9.85 -15.49
N MET A 21 -38.76 -10.72 -16.39
CA MET A 21 -37.76 -10.32 -17.38
C MET A 21 -38.32 -9.37 -18.48
N HIS A 22 -39.64 -9.20 -18.56
CA HIS A 22 -40.24 -8.22 -19.42
C HIS A 22 -40.29 -6.80 -18.87
N TYR A 23 -40.01 -6.66 -17.57
CA TYR A 23 -40.06 -5.36 -16.84
C TYR A 23 -38.67 -4.79 -16.65
N SER A 24 -38.54 -3.47 -16.66
CA SER A 24 -37.25 -2.79 -16.70
C SER A 24 -36.42 -2.98 -15.42
N LEU A 25 -37.03 -2.86 -14.24
CA LEU A 25 -36.31 -2.96 -12.96
C LEU A 25 -35.84 -4.38 -12.64
N PRO A 26 -36.71 -5.42 -12.69
CA PRO A 26 -36.25 -6.81 -12.46
C PRO A 26 -35.18 -7.27 -13.45
N LEU A 27 -35.31 -6.87 -14.74
CA LEU A 27 -34.29 -7.16 -15.74
C LEU A 27 -32.94 -6.50 -15.41
N PHE A 28 -32.96 -5.22 -15.04
CA PHE A 28 -31.75 -4.50 -14.67
C PHE A 28 -31.07 -5.09 -13.42
N LEU A 29 -31.85 -5.44 -12.39
CA LEU A 29 -31.31 -6.09 -11.19
C LEU A 29 -30.69 -7.44 -11.50
N THR A 30 -31.31 -8.23 -12.39
CA THR A 30 -30.75 -9.49 -12.86
C THR A 30 -29.43 -9.29 -13.61
N GLN A 31 -29.35 -8.26 -14.46
CA GLN A 31 -28.13 -7.92 -15.18
C GLN A 31 -27.01 -7.50 -14.23
N LEU A 32 -27.31 -6.66 -13.23
CA LEU A 32 -26.36 -6.27 -12.17
C LEU A 32 -25.83 -7.49 -11.41
N LEU A 33 -26.73 -8.43 -11.06
CA LEU A 33 -26.34 -9.67 -10.37
C LEU A 33 -25.37 -10.49 -11.22
N PHE A 34 -25.70 -10.72 -12.52
CA PHE A 34 -24.84 -11.48 -13.44
C PHE A 34 -23.48 -10.80 -13.61
N VAL A 35 -23.44 -9.49 -13.82
CA VAL A 35 -22.20 -8.71 -13.94
C VAL A 35 -21.36 -8.86 -12.68
N SER A 36 -21.95 -8.63 -11.49
CA SER A 36 -21.22 -8.70 -10.22
C SER A 36 -20.68 -10.11 -9.93
N VAL A 37 -21.49 -11.15 -10.12
CA VAL A 37 -21.07 -12.54 -9.89
C VAL A 37 -19.95 -12.96 -10.86
N THR A 38 -20.12 -12.64 -12.15
CA THR A 38 -19.12 -13.02 -13.17
C THR A 38 -17.80 -12.27 -12.94
N THR A 39 -17.86 -10.97 -12.63
CA THR A 39 -16.68 -10.17 -12.31
C THR A 39 -15.94 -10.72 -11.09
N ARG A 40 -16.66 -11.05 -10.01
CA ARG A 40 -16.06 -11.63 -8.80
C ARG A 40 -15.45 -13.00 -9.06
N ALA A 41 -16.10 -13.84 -9.86
CA ALA A 41 -15.57 -15.15 -10.26
C ALA A 41 -14.26 -15.01 -11.07
N ILE A 42 -14.22 -14.12 -12.06
CA ILE A 42 -13.02 -13.87 -12.87
C ILE A 42 -11.92 -13.24 -12.01
N ALA A 43 -12.27 -12.29 -11.13
CA ALA A 43 -11.31 -11.69 -10.20
C ALA A 43 -10.69 -12.73 -9.27
N ALA A 44 -11.48 -13.68 -8.75
CA ALA A 44 -10.95 -14.80 -7.95
C ALA A 44 -9.98 -15.69 -8.75
N LEU A 45 -10.27 -15.93 -10.02
CA LEU A 45 -9.38 -16.69 -10.92
C LEU A 45 -8.07 -15.94 -11.22
N LEU A 46 -8.13 -14.62 -11.36
CA LEU A 46 -6.97 -13.77 -11.65
C LEU A 46 -6.17 -13.37 -10.40
N ARG A 47 -6.68 -13.65 -9.20
CA ARG A 47 -6.03 -13.32 -7.92
C ARG A 47 -4.58 -13.83 -7.79
N PRO A 48 -4.24 -15.08 -8.18
CA PRO A 48 -2.86 -15.55 -8.11
C PRO A 48 -1.90 -14.80 -9.05
N LEU A 49 -2.43 -14.11 -10.08
CA LEU A 49 -1.66 -13.29 -11.01
C LEU A 49 -1.57 -11.82 -10.55
N HIS A 50 -2.11 -11.47 -9.38
CA HIS A 50 -2.14 -10.10 -8.83
C HIS A 50 -2.67 -9.06 -9.84
N GLN A 51 -3.69 -9.44 -10.64
CA GLN A 51 -4.22 -8.54 -11.66
C GLN A 51 -5.24 -7.54 -11.10
N PRO A 52 -5.24 -6.28 -11.58
CA PRO A 52 -6.21 -5.29 -11.14
C PRO A 52 -7.64 -5.69 -11.50
N LEU A 53 -8.60 -5.34 -10.63
CA LEU A 53 -10.02 -5.70 -10.77
C LEU A 53 -10.62 -5.23 -12.11
N ILE A 54 -10.14 -4.12 -12.66
CA ILE A 54 -10.59 -3.56 -13.95
C ILE A 54 -10.43 -4.59 -15.09
N VAL A 55 -9.35 -5.37 -15.07
CA VAL A 55 -9.15 -6.45 -16.07
C VAL A 55 -10.25 -7.50 -15.95
N ALA A 56 -10.64 -7.89 -14.74
CA ALA A 56 -11.72 -8.83 -14.52
C ALA A 56 -13.08 -8.27 -14.96
N GLU A 57 -13.32 -6.98 -14.76
CA GLU A 57 -14.53 -6.27 -15.18
C GLU A 57 -14.68 -6.26 -16.71
N ILE A 58 -13.62 -5.91 -17.44
CA ILE A 58 -13.64 -5.92 -18.91
C ILE A 58 -13.78 -7.36 -19.45
N LEU A 59 -13.04 -8.31 -18.87
CA LEU A 59 -13.14 -9.72 -19.25
C LEU A 59 -14.54 -10.29 -18.99
N SER A 60 -15.21 -9.88 -17.91
CA SER A 60 -16.60 -10.30 -17.63
C SER A 60 -17.54 -9.81 -18.72
N GLY A 61 -17.32 -8.60 -19.26
CA GLY A 61 -18.04 -8.08 -20.41
C GLY A 61 -17.80 -8.89 -21.68
N LEU A 62 -16.56 -9.27 -21.97
CA LEU A 62 -16.22 -10.13 -23.12
C LEU A 62 -16.84 -11.53 -23.00
N VAL A 63 -16.89 -12.10 -21.78
CA VAL A 63 -17.47 -13.42 -21.51
C VAL A 63 -19.00 -13.40 -21.68
N LEU A 64 -19.69 -12.44 -21.08
CA LEU A 64 -21.15 -12.31 -21.15
C LEU A 64 -21.63 -11.67 -22.44
N GLY A 65 -20.75 -11.06 -23.21
CA GLY A 65 -21.02 -10.37 -24.46
C GLY A 65 -21.15 -11.30 -25.69
N PRO A 66 -21.23 -10.71 -26.87
CA PRO A 66 -21.36 -11.43 -28.15
C PRO A 66 -20.15 -12.31 -28.47
N THR A 67 -18.99 -12.02 -27.87
CA THR A 67 -17.74 -12.77 -28.11
C THR A 67 -17.87 -14.23 -27.69
N LEU A 68 -18.38 -14.52 -26.48
CA LEU A 68 -18.44 -15.88 -25.93
C LEU A 68 -19.89 -16.35 -25.70
N MET A 69 -20.64 -15.68 -24.79
CA MET A 69 -21.99 -16.15 -24.41
C MET A 69 -23.00 -16.04 -25.54
N GLY A 70 -22.90 -15.00 -26.37
CA GLY A 70 -23.76 -14.84 -27.55
C GLY A 70 -23.61 -15.94 -28.60
N ARG A 71 -22.52 -16.71 -28.57
CA ARG A 71 -22.26 -17.83 -29.50
C ARG A 71 -22.58 -19.18 -28.93
N ILE A 72 -22.26 -19.41 -27.65
CA ILE A 72 -22.57 -20.68 -26.98
C ILE A 72 -24.08 -20.85 -26.87
N PHE A 73 -24.78 -19.77 -26.54
CA PHE A 73 -26.22 -19.76 -26.38
C PHE A 73 -26.84 -18.76 -27.36
N LYS A 74 -27.15 -19.18 -28.57
CA LYS A 74 -27.68 -18.34 -29.66
C LYS A 74 -28.86 -17.42 -29.27
N ASN A 75 -29.60 -17.73 -28.21
CA ASN A 75 -30.76 -16.98 -27.74
C ASN A 75 -30.55 -16.26 -26.39
N SER A 76 -29.42 -16.49 -25.68
CA SER A 76 -29.23 -15.96 -24.31
C SER A 76 -29.07 -14.45 -24.29
N ASN A 77 -28.39 -13.86 -25.26
CA ASN A 77 -28.24 -12.42 -25.34
C ASN A 77 -29.58 -11.70 -25.53
N PHE A 78 -30.54 -12.32 -26.23
CA PHE A 78 -31.88 -11.75 -26.34
C PHE A 78 -32.69 -11.91 -25.06
N PHE A 79 -32.37 -12.84 -24.17
CA PHE A 79 -33.12 -13.10 -22.95
C PHE A 79 -32.59 -12.27 -21.78
N PHE A 80 -31.29 -12.31 -21.50
CA PHE A 80 -30.69 -11.61 -20.36
C PHE A 80 -30.24 -10.17 -20.67
N PHE A 81 -29.79 -9.90 -21.89
CA PHE A 81 -29.33 -8.60 -22.35
C PHE A 81 -30.07 -8.18 -23.64
N PRO A 82 -31.40 -7.98 -23.59
CA PRO A 82 -32.13 -7.54 -24.77
C PRO A 82 -31.73 -6.10 -25.12
N LEU A 83 -31.75 -5.74 -26.39
CA LEU A 83 -31.43 -4.40 -26.92
C LEU A 83 -32.20 -3.28 -26.21
N ARG A 84 -33.41 -3.55 -25.72
CA ARG A 84 -34.23 -2.60 -24.95
C ARG A 84 -33.60 -2.17 -23.61
N SER A 85 -32.82 -3.06 -22.95
CA SER A 85 -32.18 -2.77 -21.66
C SER A 85 -30.84 -2.08 -21.81
N GLU A 86 -30.25 -2.08 -23.01
CA GLU A 86 -28.94 -1.49 -23.28
C GLU A 86 -28.88 -0.01 -22.93
N ASN A 87 -29.92 0.76 -23.23
CA ASN A 87 -29.97 2.17 -22.88
C ASN A 87 -30.00 2.42 -21.37
N LEU A 88 -30.71 1.59 -20.60
CA LEU A 88 -30.76 1.71 -19.14
C LEU A 88 -29.39 1.41 -18.53
N MET A 89 -28.76 0.34 -18.99
CA MET A 89 -27.43 -0.07 -18.53
C MET A 89 -26.37 0.98 -18.90
N LYS A 90 -26.43 1.53 -20.15
CA LYS A 90 -25.54 2.63 -20.59
C LYS A 90 -25.74 3.89 -19.74
N THR A 91 -26.99 4.26 -19.42
CA THR A 91 -27.28 5.43 -18.59
C THR A 91 -26.70 5.25 -17.19
N ALA A 92 -26.90 4.07 -16.57
CA ALA A 92 -26.33 3.77 -15.26
C ALA A 92 -24.79 3.78 -15.29
N ALA A 93 -24.17 3.18 -16.31
CA ALA A 93 -22.73 3.22 -16.51
C ALA A 93 -22.20 4.66 -16.68
N ASN A 94 -22.86 5.49 -17.48
CA ASN A 94 -22.46 6.89 -17.69
C ASN A 94 -22.61 7.75 -16.42
N ILE A 95 -23.64 7.50 -15.61
CA ILE A 95 -23.74 8.14 -14.29
C ILE A 95 -22.58 7.69 -13.38
N GLY A 96 -22.26 6.40 -13.37
CA GLY A 96 -21.09 5.88 -12.67
C GLY A 96 -19.80 6.51 -13.15
N LEU A 97 -19.61 6.63 -14.46
CA LEU A 97 -18.45 7.29 -15.06
C LEU A 97 -18.35 8.77 -14.65
N LEU A 98 -19.47 9.48 -14.65
CA LEU A 98 -19.54 10.91 -14.27
C LEU A 98 -19.03 11.11 -12.84
N PHE A 99 -19.55 10.34 -11.89
CA PHE A 99 -19.13 10.44 -10.50
C PHE A 99 -17.71 9.90 -10.28
N PHE A 100 -17.31 8.85 -10.98
CA PHE A 100 -15.93 8.34 -10.91
C PHE A 100 -14.91 9.38 -11.37
N VAL A 101 -15.16 10.01 -12.53
CA VAL A 101 -14.26 11.04 -13.06
C VAL A 101 -14.26 12.30 -12.17
N PHE A 102 -15.38 12.60 -11.49
CA PHE A 102 -15.43 13.63 -10.46
C PHE A 102 -14.52 13.30 -9.27
N THR A 103 -14.55 12.06 -8.74
CA THR A 103 -13.66 11.67 -7.64
C THR A 103 -12.19 11.75 -8.06
N VAL A 104 -11.87 11.34 -9.29
CA VAL A 104 -10.51 11.50 -9.86
C VAL A 104 -10.09 12.97 -9.88
N GLY A 105 -10.97 13.87 -10.33
CA GLY A 105 -10.71 15.31 -10.32
C GLY A 105 -10.51 15.87 -8.91
N LEU A 106 -11.26 15.36 -7.93
CA LEU A 106 -11.20 15.79 -6.54
C LEU A 106 -9.93 15.30 -5.82
N GLU A 107 -9.41 14.12 -6.19
CA GLU A 107 -8.13 13.60 -5.70
C GLU A 107 -6.93 14.38 -6.22
N MET A 108 -7.08 15.12 -7.34
CA MET A 108 -6.02 15.92 -7.92
C MET A 108 -5.84 17.24 -7.18
N ASP A 109 -4.72 17.38 -6.46
CA ASP A 109 -4.39 18.62 -5.75
C ASP A 109 -3.54 19.57 -6.61
N MET A 110 -4.09 20.77 -6.87
CA MET A 110 -3.35 21.84 -7.57
C MET A 110 -2.11 22.34 -6.81
N SER A 111 -2.05 22.18 -5.49
CA SER A 111 -0.90 22.61 -4.69
C SER A 111 0.35 21.79 -5.06
N ASN A 112 0.18 20.52 -5.35
CA ASN A 112 1.25 19.62 -5.76
C ASN A 112 1.89 20.01 -7.09
N PHE A 113 1.13 20.67 -8.00
CA PHE A 113 1.71 21.18 -9.26
C PHE A 113 2.76 22.27 -9.07
N ARG A 114 2.64 23.09 -8.01
CA ARG A 114 3.63 24.14 -7.72
C ARG A 114 4.95 23.60 -7.18
N HIS A 115 4.90 22.46 -6.50
CA HIS A 115 6.07 21.77 -5.94
C HIS A 115 6.56 20.62 -6.85
N THR A 116 5.86 20.39 -7.98
CA THR A 116 6.22 19.35 -8.95
C THR A 116 7.62 19.60 -9.52
N GLY A 117 8.55 18.72 -9.20
CA GLY A 117 9.94 18.84 -9.63
C GLY A 117 10.11 18.71 -11.13
N ARG A 118 11.21 19.23 -11.66
CA ARG A 118 11.56 19.10 -13.09
C ARG A 118 11.54 17.67 -13.60
N LYS A 119 11.81 16.68 -12.74
CA LYS A 119 11.75 15.24 -13.05
C LYS A 119 10.36 14.82 -13.51
N VAL A 120 9.33 15.12 -12.72
CA VAL A 120 7.93 14.73 -13.01
C VAL A 120 7.42 15.39 -14.28
N LEU A 121 7.69 16.71 -14.44
CA LEU A 121 7.24 17.44 -15.62
C LEU A 121 7.91 16.91 -16.90
N SER A 122 9.20 16.56 -16.84
CA SER A 122 9.92 15.98 -17.98
C SER A 122 9.36 14.61 -18.36
N VAL A 123 9.08 13.75 -17.38
CA VAL A 123 8.48 12.43 -17.60
C VAL A 123 7.08 12.55 -18.19
N ALA A 124 6.24 13.45 -17.65
CA ALA A 124 4.90 13.67 -18.15
C ALA A 124 4.89 14.22 -19.58
N ALA A 125 5.69 15.28 -19.86
CA ALA A 125 5.75 15.89 -21.17
C ALA A 125 6.28 14.93 -22.24
N ALA A 126 7.37 14.25 -22.00
CA ALA A 126 7.96 13.33 -22.96
C ALA A 126 7.12 12.06 -23.12
N GLY A 127 6.58 11.51 -22.00
CA GLY A 127 5.69 10.35 -22.01
C GLY A 127 4.37 10.58 -22.74
N MET A 128 3.97 11.82 -22.98
CA MET A 128 2.79 12.18 -23.75
C MET A 128 3.12 12.64 -25.17
N ILE A 129 4.07 13.58 -25.34
CA ILE A 129 4.34 14.22 -26.64
C ILE A 129 4.92 13.22 -27.64
N LEU A 130 5.91 12.41 -27.24
CA LEU A 130 6.58 11.50 -28.16
C LEU A 130 5.65 10.40 -28.69
N PRO A 131 4.91 9.65 -27.85
CA PRO A 131 3.95 8.66 -28.34
C PRO A 131 2.87 9.28 -29.22
N PHE A 132 2.39 10.49 -28.88
CA PHE A 132 1.42 11.23 -29.67
C PHE A 132 1.93 11.52 -31.09
N LEU A 133 3.14 12.08 -31.21
CA LEU A 133 3.76 12.37 -32.52
C LEU A 133 4.05 11.10 -33.31
N VAL A 134 4.54 10.05 -32.67
CA VAL A 134 4.80 8.76 -33.33
C VAL A 134 3.49 8.17 -33.85
N THR A 135 2.43 8.17 -33.03
CA THR A 135 1.13 7.63 -33.46
C THR A 135 0.54 8.40 -34.61
N ILE A 136 0.54 9.73 -34.60
CA ILE A 136 0.05 10.54 -35.71
C ILE A 136 0.86 10.27 -37.00
N SER A 137 2.19 10.28 -36.91
CA SER A 137 3.07 10.05 -38.05
C SER A 137 2.84 8.69 -38.69
N LEU A 138 2.76 7.63 -37.88
CA LEU A 138 2.48 6.27 -38.34
C LEU A 138 1.07 6.13 -38.90
N SER A 139 0.07 6.69 -38.22
CA SER A 139 -1.31 6.62 -38.67
C SER A 139 -1.50 7.31 -40.04
N TYR A 140 -0.80 8.43 -40.25
CA TYR A 140 -0.80 9.12 -41.52
C TYR A 140 -0.06 8.33 -42.60
N THR A 141 1.05 7.67 -42.29
CA THR A 141 1.84 6.85 -43.21
C THR A 141 1.06 5.62 -43.65
N PHE A 142 0.31 4.96 -42.74
CA PHE A 142 -0.47 3.76 -43.01
C PHE A 142 -1.96 4.04 -43.28
N ARG A 143 -2.33 5.27 -43.62
CA ARG A 143 -3.72 5.70 -43.82
C ARG A 143 -4.54 4.83 -44.76
N GLU A 144 -3.95 4.30 -45.81
CA GLU A 144 -4.62 3.44 -46.81
C GLU A 144 -5.08 2.09 -46.25
N HIS A 145 -4.44 1.64 -45.18
CA HIS A 145 -4.77 0.39 -44.47
C HIS A 145 -5.68 0.60 -43.25
N LEU A 146 -5.76 1.84 -42.75
CA LEU A 146 -6.55 2.16 -41.55
C LEU A 146 -8.01 2.49 -41.88
N LEU A 147 -8.28 3.15 -43.00
CA LEU A 147 -9.62 3.55 -43.41
C LEU A 147 -9.96 2.95 -44.78
N PRO A 148 -11.17 2.35 -44.94
CA PRO A 148 -11.57 1.72 -46.20
C PRO A 148 -11.85 2.74 -47.32
N GLU A 149 -12.19 3.97 -46.95
CA GLU A 149 -12.32 5.08 -47.89
C GLU A 149 -11.40 6.24 -47.46
N PRO A 150 -10.75 6.95 -48.42
CA PRO A 150 -9.88 8.08 -48.11
C PRO A 150 -10.72 9.32 -47.74
N ASN A 151 -11.74 9.14 -46.93
CA ASN A 151 -12.48 10.26 -46.42
C ASN A 151 -11.57 10.97 -45.38
N ASN A 152 -11.43 12.28 -45.51
CA ASN A 152 -10.51 13.17 -44.80
C ASN A 152 -10.76 13.24 -43.25
N ASN A 153 -11.03 12.11 -42.60
CA ASN A 153 -11.25 12.06 -41.18
C ASN A 153 -9.93 12.16 -40.38
N HIS A 154 -9.31 13.36 -40.45
CA HIS A 154 -8.17 13.71 -39.60
C HIS A 154 -8.45 13.47 -38.14
N ALA A 155 -9.69 13.54 -37.71
CA ALA A 155 -10.19 13.25 -36.40
C ALA A 155 -9.78 11.86 -35.89
N PHE A 156 -9.97 10.82 -36.72
CA PHE A 156 -9.60 9.43 -36.33
C PHE A 156 -8.15 9.33 -35.90
N TYR A 157 -7.21 9.93 -36.65
CA TYR A 157 -5.78 9.88 -36.33
C TYR A 157 -5.46 10.62 -35.04
N ILE A 158 -6.10 11.74 -34.78
CA ILE A 158 -5.95 12.53 -33.56
C ILE A 158 -6.46 11.73 -32.33
N TYR A 159 -7.65 11.13 -32.44
CA TYR A 159 -8.21 10.33 -31.33
C TYR A 159 -7.38 9.10 -31.07
N LEU A 160 -6.89 8.41 -32.10
CA LEU A 160 -6.00 7.26 -31.94
C LEU A 160 -4.70 7.68 -31.21
N ALA A 161 -4.14 8.83 -31.56
CA ALA A 161 -2.95 9.36 -30.92
C ALA A 161 -3.20 9.78 -29.47
N ILE A 162 -4.33 10.41 -29.18
CA ILE A 162 -4.73 10.75 -27.81
C ILE A 162 -4.90 9.48 -26.98
N ALA A 163 -5.65 8.49 -27.49
CA ALA A 163 -5.92 7.24 -26.78
C ALA A 163 -4.65 6.47 -26.41
N LEU A 164 -3.60 6.48 -27.26
CA LEU A 164 -2.34 5.77 -27.02
C LEU A 164 -1.35 6.55 -26.16
N SER A 165 -1.40 7.89 -26.16
CA SER A 165 -0.45 8.71 -25.41
C SER A 165 -0.85 8.93 -23.96
N ILE A 166 -2.15 8.88 -23.64
CA ILE A 166 -2.67 9.09 -22.29
C ILE A 166 -2.36 7.91 -21.39
N THR A 167 -2.09 8.23 -20.12
CA THR A 167 -1.99 7.25 -19.01
C THR A 167 -3.20 7.42 -18.13
N SER A 168 -3.86 6.34 -17.77
CA SER A 168 -5.00 6.37 -16.85
C SER A 168 -4.53 6.44 -15.40
N PHE A 169 -4.68 7.61 -14.76
CA PHE A 169 -4.34 7.85 -13.37
C PHE A 169 -5.04 6.89 -12.41
N PRO A 170 -6.37 6.63 -12.52
CA PRO A 170 -7.03 5.77 -11.54
C PRO A 170 -6.57 4.31 -11.61
N ILE A 171 -6.25 3.81 -12.82
CA ILE A 171 -5.72 2.46 -13.01
C ILE A 171 -4.33 2.36 -12.38
N LEU A 172 -3.49 3.37 -12.63
CA LEU A 172 -2.15 3.45 -12.07
C LEU A 172 -2.17 3.54 -10.55
N ALA A 173 -3.01 4.41 -9.98
CA ALA A 173 -3.12 4.58 -8.53
C ALA A 173 -3.49 3.24 -7.85
N ARG A 174 -4.46 2.53 -8.42
CA ARG A 174 -4.88 1.22 -7.91
C ARG A 174 -3.77 0.17 -8.01
N MET A 175 -3.04 0.13 -9.14
CA MET A 175 -1.88 -0.76 -9.32
C MET A 175 -0.78 -0.47 -8.29
N LEU A 176 -0.47 0.80 -8.03
CA LEU A 176 0.54 1.20 -7.06
C LEU A 176 0.16 0.80 -5.62
N ILE A 177 -1.12 0.88 -5.26
CA ILE A 177 -1.64 0.38 -3.98
C ILE A 177 -1.45 -1.14 -3.88
N ASP A 178 -1.85 -1.89 -4.91
CA ASP A 178 -1.76 -3.35 -4.94
C ASP A 178 -0.32 -3.87 -4.84
N ILE A 179 0.66 -3.13 -5.43
CA ILE A 179 2.10 -3.47 -5.39
C ILE A 179 2.79 -2.87 -4.14
N LYS A 180 2.09 -2.06 -3.33
CA LYS A 180 2.65 -1.32 -2.17
C LYS A 180 3.82 -0.38 -2.57
N LEU A 181 3.77 0.21 -3.76
CA LEU A 181 4.79 1.15 -4.26
C LEU A 181 4.41 2.62 -4.11
N MET A 182 3.27 2.92 -3.50
CA MET A 182 2.73 4.28 -3.44
C MET A 182 3.65 5.27 -2.70
N GLU A 183 4.32 4.79 -1.65
CA GLU A 183 5.23 5.58 -0.79
C GLU A 183 6.66 5.70 -1.34
N THR A 184 6.97 5.00 -2.44
CA THR A 184 8.32 5.05 -3.04
C THR A 184 8.49 6.29 -3.91
N GLU A 185 9.75 6.76 -4.10
CA GLU A 185 10.05 7.88 -5.02
C GLU A 185 9.51 7.60 -6.43
N ILE A 186 9.58 6.34 -6.89
CA ILE A 186 9.05 5.91 -8.18
C ILE A 186 7.53 6.06 -8.23
N GLY A 187 6.84 5.61 -7.17
CA GLY A 187 5.38 5.72 -7.05
C GLY A 187 4.91 7.17 -7.07
N HIS A 188 5.56 8.05 -6.33
CA HIS A 188 5.27 9.49 -6.35
C HIS A 188 5.49 10.13 -7.71
N ILE A 189 6.59 9.81 -8.41
CA ILE A 189 6.86 10.33 -9.75
C ILE A 189 5.84 9.78 -10.74
N ALA A 190 5.52 8.48 -10.69
CA ALA A 190 4.53 7.85 -11.56
C ALA A 190 3.15 8.51 -11.39
N LEU A 191 2.67 8.62 -10.15
CA LEU A 191 1.36 9.18 -9.83
C LEU A 191 1.24 10.64 -10.25
N SER A 192 2.23 11.48 -9.89
CA SER A 192 2.24 12.90 -10.25
C SER A 192 2.36 13.11 -11.76
N SER A 193 3.15 12.28 -12.47
CA SER A 193 3.26 12.34 -13.92
C SER A 193 1.96 11.91 -14.61
N ALA A 194 1.31 10.85 -14.12
CA ALA A 194 0.03 10.38 -14.66
C ALA A 194 -1.08 11.42 -14.47
N MET A 195 -1.13 12.11 -13.33
CA MET A 195 -2.06 13.24 -13.12
C MET A 195 -1.92 14.31 -14.19
N ILE A 196 -0.70 14.72 -14.49
CA ILE A 196 -0.43 15.73 -15.52
C ILE A 196 -0.84 15.22 -16.91
N ILE A 197 -0.50 13.97 -17.24
CA ILE A 197 -0.85 13.33 -18.52
C ILE A 197 -2.37 13.23 -18.67
N GLU A 198 -3.08 12.83 -17.63
CA GLU A 198 -4.54 12.70 -17.64
C GLU A 198 -5.22 14.07 -17.79
N LEU A 199 -4.80 15.08 -17.04
CA LEU A 199 -5.31 16.45 -17.19
C LEU A 199 -5.14 16.97 -18.62
N LEU A 200 -3.93 16.84 -19.18
CA LEU A 200 -3.66 17.22 -20.56
C LEU A 200 -4.49 16.40 -21.54
N GLY A 201 -4.69 15.11 -21.25
CA GLY A 201 -5.51 14.21 -22.04
C GLY A 201 -6.97 14.66 -22.12
N TRP A 202 -7.57 15.05 -21.00
CA TRP A 202 -8.94 15.60 -20.99
C TRP A 202 -9.06 16.90 -21.81
N ILE A 203 -8.06 17.78 -21.73
CA ILE A 203 -8.02 19.01 -22.52
C ILE A 203 -7.92 18.69 -24.02
N LEU A 204 -7.01 17.79 -24.41
CA LEU A 204 -6.87 17.38 -25.81
C LEU A 204 -8.11 16.66 -26.34
N LEU A 205 -8.76 15.84 -25.50
CA LEU A 205 -10.02 15.19 -25.85
C LEU A 205 -11.11 16.23 -26.12
N ALA A 206 -11.27 17.22 -25.25
CA ALA A 206 -12.25 18.29 -25.42
C ALA A 206 -12.01 19.08 -26.71
N ILE A 207 -10.75 19.42 -26.99
CA ILE A 207 -10.36 20.08 -28.25
C ILE A 207 -10.64 19.17 -29.45
N GLY A 208 -10.30 17.87 -29.35
CA GLY A 208 -10.56 16.89 -30.40
C GLY A 208 -12.04 16.80 -30.73
N ILE A 209 -12.93 16.70 -29.74
CA ILE A 209 -14.39 16.65 -29.91
C ILE A 209 -14.87 17.92 -30.61
N ALA A 210 -14.39 19.10 -30.23
CA ALA A 210 -14.75 20.36 -30.83
C ALA A 210 -14.38 20.45 -32.32
N PHE A 211 -13.27 19.83 -32.77
CA PHE A 211 -12.86 19.80 -34.18
C PHE A 211 -13.63 18.81 -35.04
N THR A 212 -14.19 17.75 -34.44
CA THR A 212 -14.88 16.71 -35.24
C THR A 212 -16.24 17.13 -35.70
N GLY A 213 -16.91 18.07 -35.04
CA GLY A 213 -18.29 18.43 -35.36
C GLY A 213 -19.24 17.24 -35.19
N ASP A 214 -20.43 17.44 -34.67
CA ASP A 214 -21.42 16.38 -34.57
C ASP A 214 -21.85 15.94 -35.98
N THR A 215 -21.58 14.71 -36.39
CA THR A 215 -22.13 14.09 -37.61
C THR A 215 -23.56 13.57 -37.35
N SER A 216 -24.32 14.26 -36.48
CA SER A 216 -25.74 13.95 -36.31
C SER A 216 -26.47 14.15 -37.63
N ASP A 217 -27.38 13.21 -37.96
CA ASP A 217 -28.24 13.16 -39.15
C ASP A 217 -29.21 14.36 -39.33
N THR A 218 -28.94 15.49 -38.70
CA THR A 218 -29.68 16.72 -38.86
C THR A 218 -29.09 17.52 -40.04
N ASN A 219 -29.97 17.93 -40.96
CA ASN A 219 -29.62 18.73 -42.14
C ASN A 219 -29.07 20.14 -41.83
N ASP A 220 -28.85 20.45 -40.56
CA ASP A 220 -28.30 21.72 -40.15
C ASP A 220 -26.74 21.69 -40.15
N PRO A 221 -26.12 22.75 -40.68
CA PRO A 221 -24.67 22.83 -40.69
C PRO A 221 -24.13 22.77 -39.24
N PRO A 222 -23.08 21.92 -38.97
CA PRO A 222 -22.51 21.82 -37.63
C PRO A 222 -22.04 23.21 -37.14
N PRO A 223 -22.23 23.53 -35.86
CA PRO A 223 -21.74 24.78 -35.33
C PRO A 223 -20.21 24.87 -35.54
N PRO A 224 -19.68 26.04 -35.85
CA PRO A 224 -18.27 26.18 -36.15
C PRO A 224 -17.44 25.84 -34.91
N SER A 225 -16.44 24.96 -35.09
CA SER A 225 -15.58 24.38 -34.00
C SER A 225 -14.99 25.42 -33.05
N HIS A 226 -14.72 26.63 -33.56
CA HIS A 226 -14.19 27.72 -32.71
C HIS A 226 -15.20 28.22 -31.69
N LEU A 227 -16.49 28.13 -31.91
CA LEU A 227 -17.51 28.49 -30.93
C LEU A 227 -17.58 27.46 -29.79
N ILE A 228 -17.45 26.18 -30.11
CA ILE A 228 -17.42 25.11 -29.10
C ILE A 228 -16.18 25.26 -28.20
N ILE A 229 -15.01 25.54 -28.80
CA ILE A 229 -13.76 25.79 -28.10
C ILE A 229 -13.87 27.02 -27.20
N LEU A 230 -14.45 28.12 -27.75
CA LEU A 230 -14.65 29.36 -26.98
C LEU A 230 -15.62 29.15 -25.80
N ALA A 231 -16.74 28.45 -26.04
CA ALA A 231 -17.71 28.11 -24.97
C ALA A 231 -17.07 27.19 -23.92
N GLY A 232 -16.27 26.21 -24.32
CA GLY A 232 -15.51 25.35 -23.41
C GLY A 232 -14.50 26.13 -22.55
N LEU A 233 -13.78 27.07 -23.17
CA LEU A 233 -12.87 27.95 -22.46
C LEU A 233 -13.61 28.84 -21.45
N LEU A 234 -14.76 29.41 -21.87
CA LEU A 234 -15.61 30.20 -20.96
C LEU A 234 -16.12 29.36 -19.79
N PHE A 235 -16.48 28.10 -20.04
CA PHE A 235 -16.89 27.15 -18.98
C PHE A 235 -15.75 26.88 -18.00
N VAL A 236 -14.52 26.67 -18.47
CA VAL A 236 -13.33 26.50 -17.62
C VAL A 236 -13.10 27.76 -16.76
N LEU A 237 -13.17 28.95 -17.36
CA LEU A 237 -13.04 30.21 -16.63
C LEU A 237 -14.16 30.39 -15.60
N LEU A 238 -15.40 30.03 -15.93
CA LEU A 238 -16.54 30.03 -15.01
C LEU A 238 -16.25 29.12 -13.80
N CYS A 239 -15.77 27.91 -14.04
CA CYS A 239 -15.42 26.96 -12.98
C CYS A 239 -14.32 27.52 -12.06
N ILE A 240 -13.26 28.12 -12.62
CA ILE A 240 -12.13 28.65 -11.82
C ILE A 240 -12.52 29.92 -11.06
N PHE A 241 -13.22 30.88 -11.69
CA PHE A 241 -13.46 32.19 -11.09
C PHE A 241 -14.78 32.30 -10.32
N VAL A 242 -15.77 31.47 -10.62
CA VAL A 242 -17.09 31.51 -9.97
C VAL A 242 -17.31 30.28 -9.08
N VAL A 243 -17.18 29.07 -9.64
CA VAL A 243 -17.48 27.83 -8.92
C VAL A 243 -16.48 27.59 -7.79
N ARG A 244 -15.19 27.72 -8.05
CA ARG A 244 -14.12 27.51 -7.04
C ARG A 244 -14.31 28.40 -5.80
N PRO A 245 -14.42 29.74 -5.91
CA PRO A 245 -14.65 30.57 -4.73
C PRO A 245 -16.01 30.33 -4.07
N ALA A 246 -17.04 29.96 -4.83
CA ALA A 246 -18.37 29.66 -4.27
C ALA A 246 -18.32 28.39 -3.42
N VAL A 247 -17.78 27.29 -3.95
CA VAL A 247 -17.61 26.02 -3.21
C VAL A 247 -16.63 26.21 -2.05
N GLY A 248 -15.54 26.94 -2.23
CA GLY A 248 -14.61 27.24 -1.15
C GLY A 248 -15.22 28.03 0.01
N ARG A 249 -16.12 29.01 -0.28
CA ARG A 249 -16.87 29.71 0.78
C ARG A 249 -17.88 28.81 1.46
N PHE A 250 -18.50 27.92 0.68
CA PHE A 250 -19.47 26.97 1.17
C PHE A 250 -18.83 25.96 2.14
N MET A 251 -17.69 25.37 1.77
CA MET A 251 -16.94 24.42 2.59
C MET A 251 -16.36 25.04 3.88
N ARG A 252 -16.02 26.34 3.85
CA ARG A 252 -15.55 27.08 5.05
C ARG A 252 -16.63 27.39 6.07
N ARG A 253 -17.93 27.17 5.76
CA ARG A 253 -19.04 27.36 6.71
C ARG A 253 -19.10 26.24 7.74
N THR A 254 -18.61 25.05 7.39
CA THR A 254 -18.53 23.91 8.31
C THR A 254 -17.26 24.06 9.14
N PRO A 255 -17.33 24.11 10.49
CA PRO A 255 -16.15 24.18 11.36
C PRO A 255 -15.22 23.00 11.12
N GLU A 256 -13.92 23.24 11.23
CA GLU A 256 -12.93 22.15 11.16
C GLU A 256 -13.15 21.20 12.32
N GLY A 257 -13.39 19.90 11.99
CA GLY A 257 -13.65 18.86 13.00
C GLY A 257 -15.10 18.36 13.07
N GLU A 258 -16.08 19.05 12.46
CA GLU A 258 -17.44 18.53 12.32
C GLU A 258 -17.61 17.74 11.03
N VAL A 259 -18.43 16.67 11.09
CA VAL A 259 -18.81 15.89 9.91
C VAL A 259 -19.66 16.76 9.00
N MET A 260 -19.30 16.80 7.71
CA MET A 260 -20.05 17.54 6.71
C MET A 260 -21.53 17.14 6.72
N SER A 261 -22.43 18.14 6.72
CA SER A 261 -23.88 17.92 6.69
C SER A 261 -24.30 17.15 5.44
N ASP A 262 -25.31 16.29 5.55
CA ASP A 262 -25.86 15.55 4.41
C ASP A 262 -26.42 16.49 3.32
N MET A 263 -26.95 17.67 3.72
CA MET A 263 -27.39 18.71 2.80
C MET A 263 -26.22 19.31 2.00
N ASP A 264 -25.06 19.48 2.64
CA ASP A 264 -23.87 20.05 2.02
C ASP A 264 -23.26 19.07 1.02
N SER A 265 -23.16 17.81 1.42
CA SER A 265 -22.74 16.73 0.55
C SER A 265 -23.64 16.59 -0.67
N GLY A 266 -24.98 16.62 -0.46
CA GLY A 266 -25.99 16.60 -1.53
C GLY A 266 -25.86 17.78 -2.49
N THR A 267 -25.57 18.99 -1.98
CA THR A 267 -25.38 20.18 -2.82
C THR A 267 -24.18 20.05 -3.75
N ILE A 268 -23.06 19.48 -3.27
CA ILE A 268 -21.88 19.23 -4.11
C ILE A 268 -22.18 18.18 -5.19
N LEU A 269 -22.88 17.09 -4.84
CA LEU A 269 -23.23 16.06 -5.81
C LEU A 269 -24.20 16.59 -6.90
N ILE A 270 -25.14 17.47 -6.55
CA ILE A 270 -25.97 18.18 -7.51
C ILE A 270 -25.10 19.06 -8.42
N GLY A 271 -24.08 19.71 -7.89
CA GLY A 271 -23.11 20.50 -8.64
C GLY A 271 -22.35 19.67 -9.67
N VAL A 272 -22.00 18.41 -9.37
CA VAL A 272 -21.38 17.47 -10.32
C VAL A 272 -22.31 17.23 -11.53
N MET A 273 -23.59 16.94 -11.24
CA MET A 273 -24.59 16.68 -12.29
C MET A 273 -24.81 17.93 -13.16
N ALA A 274 -24.88 19.10 -12.53
CA ALA A 274 -25.04 20.38 -13.25
C ALA A 274 -23.81 20.68 -14.14
N ALA A 275 -22.60 20.47 -13.64
CA ALA A 275 -21.38 20.68 -14.41
C ALA A 275 -21.27 19.70 -15.60
N GLY A 276 -21.64 18.43 -15.38
CA GLY A 276 -21.70 17.43 -16.44
C GLY A 276 -22.72 17.81 -17.53
N LEU A 277 -23.93 18.23 -17.11
CA LEU A 277 -24.97 18.70 -18.04
C LEU A 277 -24.52 19.93 -18.84
N MET A 278 -23.90 20.92 -18.18
CA MET A 278 -23.40 22.12 -18.88
C MET A 278 -22.32 21.76 -19.92
N ALA A 279 -21.39 20.87 -19.60
CA ALA A 279 -20.38 20.42 -20.54
C ALA A 279 -20.99 19.70 -21.76
N ASP A 280 -22.00 18.86 -21.54
CA ASP A 280 -22.69 18.15 -22.60
C ASP A 280 -23.51 19.13 -23.50
N MET A 281 -24.18 20.15 -22.91
CA MET A 281 -24.88 21.21 -23.64
C MET A 281 -23.94 22.06 -24.51
N ILE A 282 -22.69 22.24 -24.11
CA ILE A 282 -21.65 22.96 -24.89
C ILE A 282 -21.20 22.11 -26.11
N GLY A 283 -21.41 20.79 -26.06
CA GLY A 283 -20.93 19.85 -27.09
C GLY A 283 -19.62 19.13 -26.66
N ILE A 284 -19.18 19.34 -25.43
CA ILE A 284 -18.08 18.61 -24.80
C ILE A 284 -18.68 17.42 -24.03
N HIS A 285 -17.94 16.36 -23.78
CA HIS A 285 -18.46 15.21 -23.05
C HIS A 285 -18.74 15.54 -21.57
N SER A 286 -19.85 15.03 -21.01
CA SER A 286 -20.27 15.27 -19.60
C SER A 286 -19.19 14.90 -18.56
N ALA A 287 -18.38 13.86 -18.83
CA ALA A 287 -17.27 13.46 -17.98
C ALA A 287 -16.21 14.58 -17.80
N PHE A 288 -15.97 15.40 -18.84
CA PHE A 288 -15.06 16.54 -18.72
C PHE A 288 -15.58 17.58 -17.74
N GLY A 289 -16.89 17.87 -17.77
CA GLY A 289 -17.50 18.79 -16.81
C GLY A 289 -17.42 18.31 -15.36
N ALA A 290 -17.67 17.03 -15.14
CA ALA A 290 -17.55 16.41 -13.82
C ALA A 290 -16.09 16.42 -13.32
N PHE A 291 -15.14 16.09 -14.19
CA PHE A 291 -13.70 16.16 -13.90
C PHE A 291 -13.27 17.57 -13.49
N LEU A 292 -13.63 18.56 -14.31
CA LEU A 292 -13.28 19.95 -14.05
C LEU A 292 -13.89 20.46 -12.74
N TYR A 293 -15.14 20.09 -12.47
CA TYR A 293 -15.80 20.45 -11.22
C TYR A 293 -15.08 19.87 -10.00
N GLY A 294 -14.70 18.59 -10.05
CA GLY A 294 -13.90 17.95 -8.98
C GLY A 294 -12.54 18.62 -8.80
N PHE A 295 -11.83 18.90 -9.90
CA PHE A 295 -10.51 19.51 -9.90
C PHE A 295 -10.48 20.94 -9.34
N VAL A 296 -11.57 21.67 -9.45
CA VAL A 296 -11.70 23.04 -8.99
C VAL A 296 -12.01 23.12 -7.49
N ILE A 297 -12.54 22.06 -6.88
CA ILE A 297 -12.81 22.01 -5.42
C ILE A 297 -11.47 22.06 -4.66
N PRO A 298 -11.33 22.96 -3.67
CA PRO A 298 -10.10 23.04 -2.88
C PRO A 298 -9.91 21.77 -2.02
N PRO A 299 -8.67 21.26 -1.90
CA PRO A 299 -8.38 20.13 -1.04
C PRO A 299 -8.60 20.52 0.43
N THR A 300 -9.62 19.97 1.02
CA THR A 300 -10.01 20.18 2.42
C THR A 300 -10.32 18.83 3.06
N PRO A 301 -10.25 18.69 4.40
CA PRO A 301 -10.66 17.46 5.09
C PRO A 301 -12.09 17.02 4.75
N HIS A 302 -12.97 17.99 4.46
CA HIS A 302 -14.33 17.73 4.03
C HIS A 302 -14.41 17.11 2.61
N ALA A 303 -13.48 17.47 1.72
CA ALA A 303 -13.39 16.87 0.38
C ALA A 303 -12.99 15.40 0.46
N THR A 304 -12.03 15.05 1.31
CA THR A 304 -11.64 13.64 1.54
C THR A 304 -12.75 12.81 2.17
N ALA A 305 -13.49 13.39 3.12
CA ALA A 305 -14.67 12.74 3.70
C ALA A 305 -15.80 12.51 2.66
N LEU A 306 -15.99 13.45 1.73
CA LEU A 306 -16.94 13.29 0.62
C LEU A 306 -16.52 12.17 -0.33
N ILE A 307 -15.22 12.08 -0.68
CA ILE A 307 -14.69 10.98 -1.48
C ILE A 307 -15.06 9.66 -0.83
N GLY A 308 -14.74 9.44 0.46
CA GLY A 308 -15.03 8.21 1.17
C GLY A 308 -16.50 7.78 1.13
N ARG A 309 -17.45 8.75 1.24
CA ARG A 309 -18.88 8.45 1.19
C ARG A 309 -19.39 8.04 -0.20
N VAL A 310 -18.82 8.61 -1.25
CA VAL A 310 -19.30 8.44 -2.63
C VAL A 310 -18.55 7.30 -3.32
N GLU A 311 -17.28 7.13 -3.00
CA GLU A 311 -16.35 6.24 -3.67
C GLU A 311 -16.73 4.77 -3.55
N GLU A 312 -17.11 4.29 -2.36
CA GLU A 312 -17.48 2.88 -2.15
C GLU A 312 -18.65 2.47 -3.03
N PHE A 313 -19.73 3.28 -3.06
CA PHE A 313 -20.89 2.99 -3.88
C PHE A 313 -20.56 3.00 -5.38
N ILE A 314 -19.75 3.96 -5.81
CA ILE A 314 -19.36 4.08 -7.21
C ILE A 314 -18.43 2.94 -7.60
N LYS A 315 -17.40 2.65 -6.81
CA LYS A 315 -16.41 1.61 -7.12
C LYS A 315 -17.00 0.20 -7.13
N ASP A 316 -17.92 -0.08 -6.20
CA ASP A 316 -18.44 -1.44 -6.04
C ASP A 316 -19.63 -1.76 -6.94
N LEU A 317 -20.43 -0.76 -7.32
CA LEU A 317 -21.66 -0.98 -8.06
C LEU A 317 -21.67 -0.36 -9.46
N LEU A 318 -21.28 0.90 -9.62
CA LEU A 318 -21.45 1.63 -10.88
C LEU A 318 -20.24 1.52 -11.81
N LEU A 319 -19.03 1.57 -11.27
CA LEU A 319 -17.81 1.50 -12.06
C LEU A 319 -17.62 0.15 -12.78
N PRO A 320 -17.95 -1.00 -12.15
CA PRO A 320 -17.95 -2.28 -12.86
C PRO A 320 -18.82 -2.29 -14.13
N LEU A 321 -19.94 -1.55 -14.14
CA LEU A 321 -20.79 -1.43 -15.32
C LEU A 321 -20.10 -0.68 -16.49
N VAL A 322 -19.26 0.30 -16.19
CA VAL A 322 -18.52 1.06 -17.22
C VAL A 322 -17.53 0.15 -17.94
N PHE A 323 -16.71 -0.57 -17.18
CA PHE A 323 -15.69 -1.45 -17.75
C PHE A 323 -16.30 -2.73 -18.33
N PHE A 324 -17.30 -3.29 -17.69
CA PHE A 324 -18.13 -4.36 -18.24
C PHE A 324 -18.74 -3.95 -19.59
N GLY A 325 -19.34 -2.77 -19.67
CA GLY A 325 -19.96 -2.25 -20.90
C GLY A 325 -18.97 -2.12 -22.05
N SER A 326 -17.73 -1.73 -21.77
CA SER A 326 -16.66 -1.69 -22.76
C SER A 326 -16.33 -3.07 -23.32
N GLY A 327 -16.24 -4.09 -22.47
CA GLY A 327 -16.04 -5.49 -22.89
C GLY A 327 -17.27 -6.08 -23.58
N PHE A 328 -18.49 -5.80 -23.06
CA PHE A 328 -19.74 -6.34 -23.57
C PHE A 328 -20.07 -5.92 -25.01
N ARG A 329 -19.73 -4.68 -25.39
CA ARG A 329 -19.92 -4.17 -26.74
C ARG A 329 -18.91 -4.72 -27.75
N THR A 330 -17.85 -5.39 -27.28
CA THR A 330 -16.76 -5.87 -28.12
C THR A 330 -17.04 -7.26 -28.65
N ASP A 331 -17.06 -7.42 -29.97
CA ASP A 331 -17.04 -8.72 -30.62
C ASP A 331 -15.67 -8.94 -31.26
N LEU A 332 -14.81 -9.74 -30.60
CA LEU A 332 -13.46 -10.04 -31.08
C LEU A 332 -13.43 -10.78 -32.41
N LEU A 333 -14.54 -11.39 -32.79
CA LEU A 333 -14.63 -12.16 -34.06
C LEU A 333 -15.13 -11.30 -35.24
N MET A 334 -15.44 -10.03 -34.97
CA MET A 334 -15.63 -9.03 -36.07
C MET A 334 -14.29 -8.61 -36.69
N ILE A 335 -13.16 -8.98 -36.11
CA ILE A 335 -11.82 -8.73 -36.66
C ILE A 335 -11.65 -9.61 -37.91
N LYS A 336 -12.00 -9.09 -39.08
CA LYS A 336 -11.93 -9.81 -40.36
C LYS A 336 -10.77 -9.34 -41.25
N ARG A 337 -10.38 -8.07 -41.12
CA ARG A 337 -9.34 -7.44 -41.93
C ARG A 337 -7.96 -7.61 -41.29
N LEU A 338 -7.29 -8.71 -41.62
CA LEU A 338 -5.98 -9.03 -41.02
C LEU A 338 -4.95 -7.89 -41.24
N ASN A 339 -4.89 -7.30 -42.43
CA ASN A 339 -3.95 -6.19 -42.70
C ASN A 339 -4.23 -4.97 -41.82
N HIS A 340 -5.51 -4.62 -41.64
CA HIS A 340 -5.92 -3.54 -40.72
C HIS A 340 -5.54 -3.84 -39.27
N ALA A 341 -5.80 -5.07 -38.80
CA ALA A 341 -5.43 -5.49 -37.47
C ALA A 341 -3.91 -5.43 -37.24
N LEU A 342 -3.12 -5.93 -38.19
CA LEU A 342 -1.65 -5.91 -38.09
C LEU A 342 -1.09 -4.48 -38.04
N VAL A 343 -1.66 -3.55 -38.81
CA VAL A 343 -1.25 -2.14 -38.83
C VAL A 343 -1.55 -1.49 -37.46
N ILE A 344 -2.74 -1.71 -36.91
CA ILE A 344 -3.09 -1.16 -35.58
C ILE A 344 -2.17 -1.75 -34.48
N ILE A 345 -1.93 -3.07 -34.51
CA ILE A 345 -1.02 -3.73 -33.59
C ILE A 345 0.40 -3.12 -33.70
N PHE A 346 0.87 -2.91 -34.93
CA PHE A 346 2.18 -2.31 -35.18
C PHE A 346 2.28 -0.88 -34.62
N ILE A 347 1.26 -0.03 -34.90
CA ILE A 347 1.20 1.34 -34.38
C ILE A 347 1.18 1.33 -32.84
N PHE A 348 0.36 0.47 -32.24
CA PHE A 348 0.27 0.33 -30.79
C PHE A 348 1.60 -0.06 -30.14
N LEU A 349 2.24 -1.11 -30.68
CA LEU A 349 3.53 -1.59 -30.17
C LEU A 349 4.64 -0.54 -30.32
N LEU A 350 4.70 0.15 -31.45
CA LEU A 350 5.75 1.16 -31.68
C LEU A 350 5.50 2.41 -30.85
N SER A 351 4.25 2.84 -30.67
CA SER A 351 3.88 3.93 -29.77
C SER A 351 4.21 3.60 -28.30
N SER A 352 3.86 2.39 -27.86
CA SER A 352 4.19 1.91 -26.50
C SER A 352 5.69 1.79 -26.30
N ALA A 353 6.44 1.28 -27.28
CA ALA A 353 7.90 1.20 -27.23
C ALA A 353 8.55 2.59 -27.17
N ALA A 354 8.02 3.55 -27.92
CA ALA A 354 8.48 4.95 -27.89
C ALA A 354 8.24 5.57 -26.49
N LYS A 355 7.06 5.32 -25.90
CA LYS A 355 6.72 5.79 -24.54
C LYS A 355 7.66 5.19 -23.49
N ILE A 356 7.87 3.88 -23.52
CA ILE A 356 8.78 3.16 -22.62
C ILE A 356 10.21 3.70 -22.82
N GLY A 357 10.69 3.79 -24.06
CA GLY A 357 12.04 4.22 -24.36
C GLY A 357 12.36 5.64 -23.88
N VAL A 358 11.44 6.59 -24.11
CA VAL A 358 11.67 7.98 -23.69
C VAL A 358 11.65 8.14 -22.17
N ILE A 359 10.76 7.44 -21.46
CA ILE A 359 10.67 7.49 -20.00
C ILE A 359 11.94 6.87 -19.38
N VAL A 360 12.42 5.73 -19.89
CA VAL A 360 13.68 5.12 -19.43
C VAL A 360 14.86 6.07 -19.68
N LEU A 361 14.92 6.72 -20.83
CA LEU A 361 15.99 7.67 -21.18
C LEU A 361 15.99 8.88 -20.22
N ILE A 362 14.83 9.40 -19.86
CA ILE A 362 14.69 10.49 -18.91
C ILE A 362 15.07 10.00 -17.49
N ALA A 363 14.65 8.81 -17.09
CA ALA A 363 15.04 8.23 -15.81
C ALA A 363 16.57 8.12 -15.68
N VAL A 364 17.25 7.62 -16.72
CA VAL A 364 18.72 7.56 -16.77
C VAL A 364 19.35 8.97 -16.72
N TYR A 365 18.78 9.94 -17.44
CA TYR A 365 19.25 11.34 -17.41
C TYR A 365 19.21 11.93 -15.99
N PHE A 366 18.20 11.60 -15.20
CA PHE A 366 18.07 12.03 -13.80
C PHE A 366 18.79 11.09 -12.81
N SER A 367 19.65 10.21 -13.28
CA SER A 367 20.48 9.29 -12.49
C SER A 367 19.68 8.25 -11.69
N PHE A 368 18.47 7.86 -12.17
CA PHE A 368 17.74 6.72 -11.63
C PHE A 368 18.35 5.40 -12.12
N PRO A 369 18.30 4.33 -11.31
CA PRO A 369 18.62 2.99 -11.78
C PRO A 369 17.79 2.61 -13.01
N VAL A 370 18.40 1.96 -14.01
CA VAL A 370 17.71 1.57 -15.25
C VAL A 370 16.47 0.71 -14.98
N LEU A 371 16.54 -0.18 -13.98
CA LEU A 371 15.43 -1.04 -13.60
C LEU A 371 14.22 -0.24 -13.05
N ASP A 372 14.50 0.80 -12.30
CA ASP A 372 13.48 1.71 -11.77
C ASP A 372 12.86 2.55 -12.90
N GLY A 373 13.68 2.96 -13.88
CA GLY A 373 13.22 3.58 -15.12
C GLY A 373 12.30 2.67 -15.92
N ILE A 374 12.61 1.37 -16.00
CA ILE A 374 11.76 0.36 -16.65
C ILE A 374 10.44 0.22 -15.87
N ALA A 375 10.48 0.09 -14.55
CA ALA A 375 9.27 0.01 -13.72
C ALA A 375 8.38 1.23 -13.92
N LEU A 376 8.94 2.45 -13.86
CA LEU A 376 8.24 3.70 -14.10
C LEU A 376 7.59 3.75 -15.49
N SER A 377 8.31 3.31 -16.52
CA SER A 377 7.82 3.34 -17.91
C SER A 377 6.65 2.38 -18.13
N PHE A 378 6.70 1.18 -17.55
CA PHE A 378 5.59 0.22 -17.62
C PHE A 378 4.37 0.68 -16.81
N LEU A 379 4.58 1.28 -15.63
CA LEU A 379 3.51 1.88 -14.83
C LEU A 379 2.75 2.97 -15.60
N LEU A 380 3.44 3.80 -16.36
CA LEU A 380 2.84 4.89 -17.12
C LEU A 380 2.28 4.46 -18.50
N ASN A 381 2.43 3.20 -18.89
CA ASN A 381 2.02 2.75 -20.22
C ASN A 381 0.54 2.36 -20.38
N PRO A 382 -0.21 1.89 -19.35
CA PRO A 382 -1.64 1.59 -19.49
C PRO A 382 -2.42 2.79 -20.03
N SER A 383 -3.06 2.62 -21.19
CA SER A 383 -3.76 3.70 -21.90
C SER A 383 -5.16 3.93 -21.33
N GLY A 384 -5.75 5.08 -21.65
CA GLY A 384 -7.06 5.50 -21.15
C GLY A 384 -8.23 4.71 -21.73
N PHE A 385 -8.70 3.65 -21.07
CA PHE A 385 -9.91 2.90 -21.45
C PHE A 385 -11.14 3.79 -21.57
N VAL A 386 -11.27 4.79 -20.70
CA VAL A 386 -12.40 5.74 -20.71
C VAL A 386 -12.44 6.53 -22.01
N ILE A 387 -11.29 7.05 -22.43
CA ILE A 387 -11.19 7.86 -23.65
C ILE A 387 -11.49 7.02 -24.90
N LEU A 388 -11.03 5.77 -24.91
CA LEU A 388 -11.32 4.82 -25.97
C LEU A 388 -12.83 4.53 -26.05
N SER A 389 -13.52 4.37 -24.91
CA SER A 389 -14.98 4.17 -24.84
C SER A 389 -15.74 5.41 -25.34
N ILE A 390 -15.31 6.61 -24.95
CA ILE A 390 -15.91 7.88 -25.42
C ILE A 390 -15.75 8.03 -26.94
N ALA A 391 -14.57 7.69 -27.47
CA ALA A 391 -14.32 7.75 -28.92
C ALA A 391 -15.23 6.79 -29.72
N GLN A 392 -15.54 5.61 -29.16
CA GLN A 392 -16.50 4.67 -29.73
C GLN A 392 -17.94 5.21 -29.64
N ASP A 393 -18.36 5.75 -28.52
CA ASP A 393 -19.71 6.29 -28.32
C ASP A 393 -19.99 7.46 -29.29
N LYS A 394 -18.97 8.26 -29.57
CA LYS A 394 -19.04 9.34 -30.59
C LYS A 394 -18.84 8.84 -32.04
N LYS A 395 -18.76 7.51 -32.26
CA LYS A 395 -18.54 6.89 -33.61
C LYS A 395 -17.29 7.38 -34.36
N LEU A 396 -16.27 7.81 -33.62
CA LEU A 396 -15.01 8.32 -34.13
C LEU A 396 -14.03 7.18 -34.48
N ILE A 397 -14.23 6.03 -33.89
CA ILE A 397 -13.44 4.82 -34.10
C ILE A 397 -14.38 3.69 -34.52
N GLU A 398 -13.99 2.93 -35.54
CA GLU A 398 -14.72 1.74 -35.99
C GLU A 398 -14.71 0.66 -34.91
N ALA A 399 -15.78 -0.16 -34.85
CA ALA A 399 -15.91 -1.24 -33.87
C ALA A 399 -14.76 -2.26 -33.94
N GLU A 400 -14.21 -2.53 -35.14
CA GLU A 400 -13.06 -3.41 -35.35
C GLU A 400 -11.79 -2.83 -34.72
N THR A 401 -11.50 -1.55 -34.98
CA THR A 401 -10.36 -0.83 -34.37
C THR A 401 -10.49 -0.80 -32.86
N TYR A 402 -11.68 -0.50 -32.34
CA TYR A 402 -11.96 -0.48 -30.90
C TYR A 402 -11.68 -1.84 -30.25
N ALA A 403 -12.15 -2.93 -30.85
CA ALA A 403 -11.95 -4.29 -30.35
C ALA A 403 -10.46 -4.65 -30.26
N ILE A 404 -9.68 -4.31 -31.29
CA ILE A 404 -8.22 -4.56 -31.31
C ILE A 404 -7.53 -3.73 -30.22
N MET A 405 -7.85 -2.44 -30.13
CA MET A 405 -7.26 -1.53 -29.14
C MET A 405 -7.58 -1.94 -27.71
N LEU A 406 -8.83 -2.36 -27.43
CA LEU A 406 -9.25 -2.85 -26.12
C LEU A 406 -8.45 -4.10 -25.73
N LEU A 407 -8.32 -5.06 -26.65
CA LEU A 407 -7.55 -6.30 -26.40
C LEU A 407 -6.08 -6.00 -26.11
N LEU A 408 -5.45 -5.13 -26.90
CA LEU A 408 -4.05 -4.73 -26.70
C LEU A 408 -3.85 -4.03 -25.36
N ASN A 409 -4.81 -3.18 -24.97
CA ASN A 409 -4.78 -2.48 -23.68
C ASN A 409 -4.90 -3.45 -22.50
N ILE A 410 -5.77 -4.46 -22.59
CA ILE A 410 -5.87 -5.53 -21.57
C ILE A 410 -4.54 -6.27 -21.45
N ILE A 411 -3.94 -6.68 -22.57
CA ILE A 411 -2.66 -7.41 -22.59
C ILE A 411 -1.56 -6.55 -21.96
N MET A 412 -1.49 -5.25 -22.31
CA MET A 412 -0.51 -4.35 -21.69
C MET A 412 -0.73 -4.20 -20.19
N THR A 413 -1.96 -4.03 -19.76
CA THR A 413 -2.29 -3.92 -18.32
C THR A 413 -1.89 -5.18 -17.54
N ILE A 414 -2.14 -6.37 -18.13
CA ILE A 414 -1.74 -7.65 -17.54
C ILE A 414 -0.21 -7.75 -17.42
N THR A 415 0.56 -7.24 -18.39
CA THR A 415 2.03 -7.34 -18.38
C THR A 415 2.69 -6.36 -17.41
N VAL A 416 2.03 -5.28 -16.99
CA VAL A 416 2.60 -4.28 -16.09
C VAL A 416 2.95 -4.88 -14.72
N MET A 417 2.01 -5.58 -14.09
CA MET A 417 2.19 -6.11 -12.73
C MET A 417 3.42 -7.03 -12.61
N PRO A 418 3.59 -8.09 -13.42
CA PRO A 418 4.76 -8.96 -13.32
C PRO A 418 6.08 -8.25 -13.66
N VAL A 419 6.08 -7.35 -14.64
CA VAL A 419 7.29 -6.61 -15.05
C VAL A 419 7.73 -5.66 -13.94
N VAL A 420 6.81 -4.86 -13.40
CA VAL A 420 7.12 -3.90 -12.32
C VAL A 420 7.59 -4.62 -11.06
N THR A 421 6.90 -5.69 -10.65
CA THR A 421 7.30 -6.50 -9.50
C THR A 421 8.69 -7.11 -9.69
N ALA A 422 8.98 -7.67 -10.87
CA ALA A 422 10.29 -8.25 -11.19
C ALA A 422 11.40 -7.19 -11.23
N ALA A 423 11.14 -6.03 -11.86
CA ALA A 423 12.10 -4.93 -11.95
C ALA A 423 12.40 -4.35 -10.56
N HIS A 424 11.37 -4.10 -9.76
CA HIS A 424 11.51 -3.56 -8.41
C HIS A 424 12.25 -4.53 -7.47
N LYS A 425 11.87 -5.81 -7.45
CA LYS A 425 12.57 -6.85 -6.67
C LYS A 425 14.04 -6.99 -7.09
N ARG A 426 14.36 -6.77 -8.37
CA ARG A 426 15.73 -6.85 -8.89
C ARG A 426 16.52 -5.56 -8.62
N SER A 427 15.87 -4.39 -8.68
CA SER A 427 16.47 -3.10 -8.31
C SER A 427 16.91 -3.10 -6.84
N ARG A 428 16.05 -3.56 -5.94
CA ARG A 428 16.38 -3.70 -4.52
C ARG A 428 17.55 -4.64 -4.25
N LYS A 429 17.68 -5.74 -5.00
CA LYS A 429 18.84 -6.67 -4.89
C LYS A 429 20.15 -6.05 -5.35
N HIS A 430 20.14 -5.08 -6.26
CA HIS A 430 21.34 -4.44 -6.82
C HIS A 430 21.81 -3.22 -6.02
N LEU A 431 20.91 -2.48 -5.40
CA LEU A 431 21.25 -1.46 -4.39
C LEU A 431 21.62 -2.21 -3.12
N GLY A 432 22.90 -2.61 -3.04
CA GLY A 432 23.40 -3.36 -1.90
C GLY A 432 23.10 -2.63 -0.59
N TYR A 433 22.11 -3.12 0.13
CA TYR A 433 21.83 -2.77 1.51
C TYR A 433 23.01 -3.24 2.37
N LYS A 434 24.09 -2.43 2.37
CA LYS A 434 25.38 -2.80 2.95
C LYS A 434 25.45 -2.69 4.48
N ARG A 435 24.46 -2.01 5.10
CA ARG A 435 24.47 -1.72 6.55
C ARG A 435 23.30 -2.42 7.25
N ARG A 436 23.24 -3.75 7.15
CA ARG A 436 22.19 -4.57 7.79
C ARG A 436 22.52 -4.93 9.23
N ASN A 437 23.78 -4.79 9.63
CA ASN A 437 24.30 -5.11 10.96
C ASN A 437 25.00 -3.89 11.54
N LEU A 438 24.87 -3.71 12.84
CA LEU A 438 25.55 -2.66 13.60
C LEU A 438 27.05 -2.89 13.66
N GLN A 439 27.48 -4.15 13.77
CA GLN A 439 28.88 -4.56 13.77
C GLN A 439 29.65 -4.09 12.51
N CYS A 440 28.99 -4.07 11.34
CA CYS A 440 29.59 -3.59 10.09
C CYS A 440 29.49 -2.06 9.91
N SER A 441 28.85 -1.35 10.81
CA SER A 441 28.71 0.10 10.79
C SER A 441 29.74 0.76 11.68
N ARG A 442 30.38 1.84 11.20
CA ARG A 442 31.31 2.58 12.08
C ARG A 442 30.52 3.23 13.21
N PRO A 443 31.02 3.24 14.47
CA PRO A 443 30.36 3.88 15.60
C PRO A 443 30.00 5.34 15.36
N ASP A 444 30.83 6.09 14.62
CA ASP A 444 30.64 7.51 14.28
C ASP A 444 29.67 7.74 13.09
N SER A 445 29.08 6.69 12.50
CA SER A 445 28.17 6.85 11.37
C SER A 445 26.74 7.12 11.81
N GLU A 446 25.95 7.72 10.90
CA GLU A 446 24.49 7.86 11.05
C GLU A 446 23.84 6.52 11.33
N LEU A 447 23.06 6.41 12.42
CA LEU A 447 22.30 5.22 12.77
C LEU A 447 20.83 5.42 12.41
N ARG A 448 20.32 4.56 11.52
CA ARG A 448 18.90 4.51 11.15
C ARG A 448 18.22 3.40 11.94
N MET A 449 17.22 3.78 12.73
CA MET A 449 16.48 2.87 13.59
C MET A 449 14.99 2.91 13.24
N LEU A 450 14.34 1.75 13.28
CA LEU A 450 12.89 1.63 13.22
C LEU A 450 12.38 1.23 14.60
N THR A 451 11.58 2.08 15.23
CA THR A 451 11.01 1.81 16.55
C THR A 451 9.52 1.52 16.43
N CYS A 452 9.10 0.30 16.77
CA CYS A 452 7.70 -0.11 16.75
C CYS A 452 6.99 0.30 18.05
N VAL A 453 5.79 0.85 17.92
CA VAL A 453 4.96 1.29 19.07
C VAL A 453 3.57 0.71 18.91
N HIS A 454 3.08 -0.04 19.92
CA HIS A 454 1.71 -0.57 19.94
C HIS A 454 0.78 0.30 20.79
N LYS A 455 1.29 0.84 21.89
CA LYS A 455 0.53 1.69 22.82
C LYS A 455 1.39 2.88 23.26
N SER A 456 0.76 3.99 23.61
CA SER A 456 1.45 5.20 24.10
C SER A 456 2.36 4.94 25.33
N ARG A 457 2.09 3.89 26.10
CA ARG A 457 2.95 3.45 27.22
C ARG A 457 4.35 2.99 26.79
N ASN A 458 4.54 2.53 25.55
CA ASN A 458 5.86 2.11 25.04
C ASN A 458 6.76 3.31 24.68
N VAL A 459 6.19 4.49 24.50
CA VAL A 459 6.93 5.68 24.00
C VAL A 459 8.05 6.13 24.98
N PRO A 460 7.80 6.29 26.30
CA PRO A 460 8.82 6.78 27.22
C PRO A 460 10.04 5.86 27.35
N SER A 461 9.83 4.53 27.32
CA SER A 461 10.94 3.55 27.39
C SER A 461 11.79 3.55 26.13
N ILE A 462 11.15 3.69 24.95
CA ILE A 462 11.85 3.83 23.67
C ILE A 462 12.67 5.13 23.64
N MET A 463 12.10 6.26 24.09
CA MET A 463 12.81 7.53 24.17
C MET A 463 14.03 7.44 25.09
N SER A 464 13.87 6.78 26.25
CA SER A 464 15.00 6.55 27.16
C SER A 464 16.10 5.71 26.51
N LEU A 465 15.74 4.67 25.74
CA LEU A 465 16.70 3.85 24.99
C LEU A 465 17.43 4.68 23.91
N LEU A 466 16.72 5.57 23.22
CA LEU A 466 17.33 6.48 22.25
C LEU A 466 18.29 7.46 22.91
N ASP A 467 17.98 7.98 24.09
CA ASP A 467 18.89 8.83 24.88
C ASP A 467 20.18 8.07 25.25
N PHE A 468 20.08 6.77 25.63
CA PHE A 468 21.26 5.93 25.89
C PHE A 468 22.16 5.74 24.66
N SER A 469 21.58 5.78 23.47
CA SER A 469 22.30 5.57 22.20
C SER A 469 23.19 6.75 21.76
N ASN A 470 23.43 7.74 22.65
CA ASN A 470 24.31 8.87 22.44
C ASN A 470 24.02 9.71 21.17
N PRO A 471 22.83 10.33 21.06
CA PRO A 471 22.51 11.16 19.92
C PRO A 471 23.30 12.48 19.97
N THR A 472 24.23 12.64 19.05
CA THR A 472 25.03 13.88 18.90
C THR A 472 25.06 14.34 17.44
N LYS A 473 25.49 15.57 17.20
CA LYS A 473 25.68 16.08 15.83
C LYS A 473 26.76 15.31 15.05
N ARG A 474 27.67 14.59 15.74
CA ARG A 474 28.71 13.75 15.10
C ARG A 474 28.19 12.34 14.84
N THR A 475 27.31 11.84 15.70
CA THR A 475 26.71 10.51 15.64
C THR A 475 25.18 10.63 15.55
N PRO A 476 24.62 11.19 14.46
CA PRO A 476 23.19 11.43 14.36
C PRO A 476 22.40 10.12 14.33
N ILE A 477 21.20 10.16 14.93
CA ILE A 477 20.24 9.04 14.93
C ILE A 477 19.02 9.47 14.13
N PHE A 478 18.67 8.68 13.13
CA PHE A 478 17.45 8.84 12.38
C PHE A 478 16.45 7.76 12.79
N VAL A 479 15.31 8.17 13.39
CA VAL A 479 14.31 7.27 13.96
C VAL A 479 13.05 7.29 13.12
N TYR A 480 12.67 6.12 12.62
CA TYR A 480 11.35 5.89 12.06
C TYR A 480 10.44 5.37 13.18
N ALA A 481 9.56 6.22 13.71
CA ALA A 481 8.64 5.87 14.78
C ALA A 481 7.37 5.25 14.19
N LEU A 482 7.29 3.92 14.17
CA LEU A 482 6.21 3.16 13.55
C LEU A 482 5.12 2.81 14.57
N HIS A 483 3.97 3.47 14.47
CA HIS A 483 2.79 3.11 15.23
C HIS A 483 2.03 1.99 14.54
N LEU A 484 1.94 0.83 15.18
CA LEU A 484 1.28 -0.37 14.68
C LEU A 484 -0.15 -0.43 15.22
N VAL A 485 -1.13 -0.31 14.32
CA VAL A 485 -2.56 -0.32 14.65
C VAL A 485 -3.21 -1.57 14.08
N GLU A 486 -3.98 -2.27 14.91
CA GLU A 486 -4.76 -3.42 14.44
C GLU A 486 -5.90 -2.97 13.56
N LEU A 487 -6.05 -3.60 12.40
CA LEU A 487 -7.17 -3.41 11.51
C LEU A 487 -8.39 -4.15 12.03
N SER A 488 -9.29 -3.44 12.69
CA SER A 488 -10.60 -3.97 13.11
C SER A 488 -11.65 -3.63 12.04
N GLY A 489 -11.82 -4.52 11.04
CA GLY A 489 -12.78 -4.36 9.95
C GLY A 489 -12.22 -4.73 8.58
N GLN A 490 -13.06 -4.76 7.55
CA GLN A 490 -12.69 -5.11 6.16
C GLN A 490 -12.03 -3.96 5.37
N ALA A 491 -11.24 -3.11 5.98
CA ALA A 491 -10.49 -2.11 5.25
C ALA A 491 -9.12 -2.67 4.80
N SER A 492 -8.68 -2.32 3.61
CA SER A 492 -7.34 -2.64 3.10
C SER A 492 -6.28 -2.01 4.01
N ALA A 493 -5.14 -2.67 4.20
CA ALA A 493 -4.00 -2.12 4.92
C ALA A 493 -3.66 -0.71 4.40
N MET A 494 -3.68 0.28 5.27
CA MET A 494 -3.45 1.68 4.92
C MET A 494 -2.20 2.16 5.64
N LEU A 495 -1.14 2.45 4.88
CA LEU A 495 0.08 3.05 5.40
C LEU A 495 -0.09 4.58 5.35
N ILE A 496 -0.10 5.23 6.49
CA ILE A 496 -0.25 6.69 6.59
C ILE A 496 1.10 7.28 7.01
N VAL A 497 1.75 8.00 6.11
CA VAL A 497 2.92 8.83 6.44
C VAL A 497 2.43 10.19 6.91
N HIS A 498 2.63 10.50 8.18
CA HIS A 498 2.30 11.80 8.72
C HIS A 498 3.40 12.82 8.36
N ASN A 499 3.09 13.67 7.39
CA ASN A 499 3.87 14.88 7.15
C ASN A 499 3.39 15.98 8.11
N THR A 500 4.30 16.62 8.79
CA THR A 500 4.21 17.48 9.98
C THR A 500 3.22 18.67 9.95
N ARG A 501 2.13 18.71 9.17
CA ARG A 501 1.28 19.91 9.04
C ARG A 501 -0.21 19.68 8.73
N SER A 502 -0.84 18.60 9.19
CA SER A 502 -2.30 18.55 9.08
C SER A 502 -2.92 17.67 10.17
N SER A 503 -3.26 18.32 11.25
CA SER A 503 -4.11 17.82 12.33
C SER A 503 -5.57 18.04 11.94
N ASN A 504 -6.41 17.01 11.94
CA ASN A 504 -7.71 17.00 12.62
C ASN A 504 -8.62 15.82 12.24
N SER A 505 -9.03 15.12 13.28
CA SER A 505 -10.25 14.34 13.50
C SER A 505 -10.50 13.03 12.72
N LEU A 506 -10.20 11.91 13.41
CA LEU A 506 -10.79 10.58 13.19
C LEU A 506 -10.77 9.78 14.52
N PRO A 507 -11.44 8.60 14.65
CA PRO A 507 -11.89 8.01 15.93
C PRO A 507 -10.76 7.72 16.94
N LEU A 508 -11.09 7.23 18.12
CA LEU A 508 -10.23 6.99 19.31
C LEU A 508 -8.80 6.47 19.04
N THR A 509 -8.61 5.69 17.98
CA THR A 509 -7.29 5.22 17.51
C THR A 509 -6.43 6.34 16.93
N HIS A 510 -7.03 7.36 16.33
CA HIS A 510 -6.33 8.52 15.77
C HIS A 510 -5.79 9.43 16.87
N ALA A 511 -6.56 9.63 17.94
CA ALA A 511 -6.12 10.41 19.10
C ALA A 511 -4.88 9.79 19.78
N GLN A 512 -4.78 8.45 19.81
CA GLN A 512 -3.59 7.76 20.30
C GLN A 512 -2.39 7.95 19.36
N SER A 513 -2.60 7.87 18.04
CA SER A 513 -1.55 8.11 17.07
C SER A 513 -1.02 9.53 17.15
N GLU A 514 -1.89 10.53 17.24
CA GLU A 514 -1.51 11.94 17.41
C GLU A 514 -0.71 12.18 18.69
N HIS A 515 -1.12 11.55 19.79
CA HIS A 515 -0.39 11.66 21.05
C HIS A 515 1.03 11.06 20.95
N ILE A 516 1.17 9.92 20.27
CA ILE A 516 2.47 9.26 20.05
C ILE A 516 3.34 10.15 19.15
N ILE A 517 2.78 10.68 18.06
CA ILE A 517 3.47 11.57 17.12
C ILE A 517 3.94 12.83 17.85
N ALA A 518 3.06 13.52 18.57
CA ALA A 518 3.38 14.73 19.32
C ALA A 518 4.48 14.50 20.37
N ALA A 519 4.49 13.32 21.00
CA ALA A 519 5.55 12.96 21.95
C ALA A 519 6.92 12.83 21.28
N PHE A 520 6.99 12.18 20.11
CA PHE A 520 8.24 12.04 19.34
C PHE A 520 8.71 13.37 18.72
N GLU A 521 7.80 14.20 18.23
CA GLU A 521 8.12 15.56 17.75
C GLU A 521 8.67 16.44 18.87
N THR A 522 8.06 16.37 20.05
CA THR A 522 8.55 17.08 21.25
C THR A 522 9.95 16.59 21.63
N TYR A 523 10.19 15.29 21.54
CA TYR A 523 11.51 14.70 21.81
C TYR A 523 12.56 15.19 20.81
N GLU A 524 12.26 15.22 19.50
CA GLU A 524 13.15 15.76 18.45
C GLU A 524 13.53 17.22 18.72
N GLN A 525 12.54 18.06 19.13
CA GLN A 525 12.79 19.49 19.43
C GLN A 525 13.73 19.69 20.63
N HIS A 526 13.72 18.79 21.61
CA HIS A 526 14.50 18.92 22.85
C HIS A 526 15.86 18.20 22.80
N THR A 527 16.05 17.25 21.87
CA THR A 527 17.24 16.41 21.78
C THR A 527 18.01 16.73 20.51
N GLY A 528 19.19 17.34 20.62
CA GLY A 528 20.04 17.65 19.47
C GLY A 528 20.68 16.38 18.91
N GLY A 529 20.56 16.11 17.60
CA GLY A 529 21.19 14.97 16.92
C GLY A 529 20.24 13.78 16.67
N VAL A 530 18.97 13.90 17.01
CA VAL A 530 17.90 12.95 16.62
C VAL A 530 17.02 13.62 15.56
N SER A 531 16.68 12.88 14.52
CA SER A 531 15.61 13.23 13.58
C SER A 531 14.57 12.13 13.59
N VAL A 532 13.29 12.49 13.75
CA VAL A 532 12.20 11.51 13.87
C VAL A 532 11.21 11.67 12.73
N GLN A 533 10.92 10.55 12.06
CA GLN A 533 9.85 10.46 11.09
C GLN A 533 8.76 9.52 11.61
N PRO A 534 7.60 10.04 12.02
CA PRO A 534 6.50 9.21 12.47
C PRO A 534 5.80 8.57 11.27
N ILE A 535 5.46 7.28 11.40
CA ILE A 535 4.76 6.46 10.42
C ILE A 535 3.66 5.68 11.16
N THR A 536 2.48 5.55 10.57
CA THR A 536 1.42 4.69 11.11
C THR A 536 1.10 3.59 10.10
N ALA A 537 1.18 2.33 10.52
CA ALA A 537 0.77 1.16 9.74
C ALA A 537 -0.52 0.58 10.34
N VAL A 538 -1.53 0.40 9.49
CA VAL A 538 -2.81 -0.20 9.87
C VAL A 538 -2.94 -1.53 9.11
N SER A 539 -2.80 -2.66 9.82
CA SER A 539 -2.83 -3.99 9.21
C SER A 539 -3.29 -5.06 10.21
N PRO A 540 -3.76 -6.24 9.72
CA PRO A 540 -4.02 -7.38 10.59
C PRO A 540 -2.74 -7.89 11.24
N PHE A 541 -2.80 -8.39 12.48
CA PHE A 541 -1.62 -8.94 13.18
C PHE A 541 -0.88 -10.03 12.38
N SER A 542 -1.59 -10.78 11.54
CA SER A 542 -0.99 -11.86 10.72
C SER A 542 0.00 -11.34 9.67
N THR A 543 -0.22 -10.15 9.12
CA THR A 543 0.61 -9.54 8.05
C THR A 543 1.40 -8.33 8.51
N MET A 544 1.18 -7.86 9.73
CA MET A 544 1.82 -6.67 10.30
C MET A 544 3.36 -6.74 10.30
N HIS A 545 3.94 -7.95 10.44
CA HIS A 545 5.39 -8.16 10.36
C HIS A 545 5.94 -7.87 8.96
N GLU A 546 5.15 -8.07 7.90
CA GLU A 546 5.57 -7.73 6.53
C GLU A 546 5.71 -6.21 6.37
N ASP A 547 4.81 -5.43 6.99
CA ASP A 547 4.88 -3.97 6.95
C ASP A 547 6.12 -3.46 7.70
N VAL A 548 6.41 -4.02 8.89
CA VAL A 548 7.64 -3.70 9.63
C VAL A 548 8.89 -4.00 8.80
N CYS A 549 8.96 -5.18 8.18
CA CYS A 549 10.09 -5.59 7.36
C CYS A 549 10.24 -4.74 6.08
N SER A 550 9.11 -4.40 5.43
CA SER A 550 9.10 -3.57 4.22
C SER A 550 9.60 -2.15 4.51
N ILE A 551 9.10 -1.53 5.58
CA ILE A 551 9.53 -0.19 5.99
C ILE A 551 11.02 -0.18 6.37
N ALA A 552 11.48 -1.20 7.10
CA ALA A 552 12.89 -1.32 7.45
C ALA A 552 13.79 -1.46 6.21
N GLU A 553 13.33 -2.19 5.19
CA GLU A 553 14.06 -2.35 3.93
C GLU A 553 14.04 -1.06 3.10
N ASP A 554 12.89 -0.39 2.99
CA ASP A 554 12.73 0.84 2.20
C ASP A 554 13.59 1.99 2.72
N HIS A 555 13.68 2.11 4.04
CA HIS A 555 14.44 3.18 4.70
C HIS A 555 15.87 2.78 5.07
N HIS A 556 16.32 1.58 4.68
CA HIS A 556 17.67 1.08 4.98
C HIS A 556 18.02 1.15 6.46
N VAL A 557 17.15 0.63 7.29
CA VAL A 557 17.27 0.62 8.74
C VAL A 557 18.33 -0.39 9.19
N ALA A 558 19.20 -0.02 10.11
CA ALA A 558 20.23 -0.91 10.66
C ALA A 558 19.74 -1.72 11.86
N LEU A 559 18.78 -1.18 12.64
CA LEU A 559 18.24 -1.81 13.84
C LEU A 559 16.74 -1.56 13.97
N ILE A 560 15.97 -2.63 14.10
CA ILE A 560 14.54 -2.57 14.43
C ILE A 560 14.40 -2.76 15.95
N ILE A 561 13.71 -1.87 16.65
CA ILE A 561 13.35 -2.02 18.06
C ILE A 561 11.87 -2.36 18.16
N ILE A 562 11.56 -3.51 18.73
CA ILE A 562 10.20 -3.98 19.01
C ILE A 562 9.94 -4.08 20.51
N PRO A 563 8.76 -3.67 21.01
CA PRO A 563 8.41 -3.84 22.41
C PRO A 563 7.99 -5.27 22.70
N PHE A 564 8.29 -5.71 23.92
CA PHE A 564 7.87 -7.03 24.40
C PHE A 564 6.33 -7.11 24.56
N HIS A 565 5.78 -8.31 24.41
CA HIS A 565 4.33 -8.54 24.44
C HIS A 565 3.70 -8.44 25.84
N LYS A 566 4.50 -8.42 26.92
CA LYS A 566 4.07 -8.19 28.29
C LYS A 566 4.53 -6.81 28.77
N ILE A 567 3.71 -6.13 29.58
CA ILE A 567 4.04 -4.84 30.22
C ILE A 567 3.98 -5.02 31.72
N HIS A 568 4.85 -4.30 32.43
CA HIS A 568 4.83 -4.26 33.88
C HIS A 568 3.56 -3.56 34.39
N SER A 569 2.77 -4.25 35.22
CA SER A 569 1.59 -3.69 35.87
C SER A 569 1.98 -2.90 37.12
N VAL A 570 1.13 -1.96 37.53
CA VAL A 570 1.31 -1.15 38.75
C VAL A 570 1.38 -2.04 40.00
N ASP A 571 0.77 -3.21 39.95
CA ASP A 571 0.74 -4.19 41.03
C ASP A 571 1.97 -5.12 41.11
N GLY A 572 3.01 -4.87 40.28
CA GLY A 572 4.28 -5.59 40.29
C GLY A 572 4.30 -6.86 39.41
N GLY A 573 3.21 -7.20 38.73
CA GLY A 573 3.11 -8.34 37.80
C GLY A 573 3.36 -7.96 36.34
N MET A 574 3.55 -8.96 35.49
CA MET A 574 3.62 -8.79 34.01
C MET A 574 2.26 -9.08 33.38
N GLU A 575 1.66 -8.08 32.76
CA GLU A 575 0.37 -8.21 32.05
C GLU A 575 0.59 -8.34 30.55
N VAL A 576 -0.08 -9.32 29.91
CA VAL A 576 -0.04 -9.54 28.47
C VAL A 576 -0.87 -8.46 27.76
N ILE A 577 -0.27 -7.71 26.85
CA ILE A 577 -0.96 -6.66 26.09
C ILE A 577 -1.99 -7.27 25.12
N HIS A 578 -1.53 -8.20 24.28
CA HIS A 578 -2.33 -8.95 23.30
C HIS A 578 -1.56 -10.21 22.89
N PRO A 579 -2.20 -11.41 22.84
CA PRO A 579 -1.52 -12.66 22.50
C PRO A 579 -0.85 -12.65 21.12
N SER A 580 -1.44 -11.97 20.15
CA SER A 580 -0.94 -11.91 18.76
C SER A 580 0.37 -11.13 18.62
N ILE A 581 0.72 -10.26 19.57
CA ILE A 581 1.99 -9.51 19.54
C ILE A 581 3.18 -10.46 19.69
N ARG A 582 3.04 -11.54 20.45
CA ARG A 582 4.08 -12.57 20.56
C ARG A 582 4.40 -13.20 19.21
N MET A 583 3.35 -13.57 18.45
CA MET A 583 3.50 -14.12 17.09
C MET A 583 4.12 -13.09 16.13
N LEU A 584 3.68 -11.82 16.23
CA LEU A 584 4.25 -10.72 15.45
C LEU A 584 5.76 -10.61 15.72
N ASN A 585 6.18 -10.56 16.97
CA ASN A 585 7.59 -10.45 17.36
C ASN A 585 8.42 -11.63 16.83
N ALA A 586 7.91 -12.86 16.95
CA ALA A 586 8.56 -14.06 16.42
C ALA A 586 8.72 -14.00 14.88
N ASN A 587 7.70 -13.52 14.16
CA ASN A 587 7.76 -13.36 12.72
C ASN A 587 8.73 -12.24 12.28
N VAL A 588 8.80 -11.13 13.04
CA VAL A 588 9.80 -10.08 12.79
C VAL A 588 11.21 -10.64 12.94
N PHE A 589 11.51 -11.39 14.01
CA PHE A 589 12.82 -12.02 14.18
C PHE A 589 13.21 -12.95 13.02
N LYS A 590 12.23 -13.65 12.44
CA LYS A 590 12.46 -14.59 11.33
C LYS A 590 12.66 -13.91 9.97
N HIS A 591 11.99 -12.79 9.71
CA HIS A 591 11.93 -12.18 8.38
C HIS A 591 12.57 -10.79 8.29
N ALA A 592 13.07 -10.24 9.39
CA ALA A 592 13.66 -8.90 9.38
C ALA A 592 14.85 -8.79 8.43
N PRO A 593 14.95 -7.69 7.66
CA PRO A 593 16.04 -7.44 6.72
C PRO A 593 17.32 -6.92 7.39
N CYS A 594 17.27 -6.60 8.67
CA CYS A 594 18.36 -6.05 9.48
C CYS A 594 18.32 -6.58 10.91
N SER A 595 19.24 -6.15 11.76
CA SER A 595 19.30 -6.56 13.18
C SER A 595 18.04 -6.12 13.95
N VAL A 596 17.62 -6.94 14.90
CA VAL A 596 16.39 -6.72 15.71
C VAL A 596 16.72 -6.69 17.19
N GLY A 597 16.19 -5.67 17.89
CA GLY A 597 16.22 -5.53 19.34
C GLY A 597 14.83 -5.68 19.94
N LEU A 598 14.66 -6.56 20.90
CA LEU A 598 13.43 -6.74 21.69
C LEU A 598 13.62 -6.10 23.07
N LEU A 599 12.81 -5.06 23.35
CA LEU A 599 12.89 -4.30 24.59
C LEU A 599 11.86 -4.80 25.61
N VAL A 600 12.33 -5.32 26.72
CA VAL A 600 11.52 -5.65 27.91
C VAL A 600 11.62 -4.48 28.88
N ASP A 601 10.54 -3.68 29.00
CA ASP A 601 10.49 -2.51 29.87
C ASP A 601 10.01 -2.89 31.26
N ARG A 602 10.84 -2.59 32.29
CA ARG A 602 10.54 -2.77 33.70
C ARG A 602 10.72 -1.48 34.54
N GLY A 603 10.76 -0.33 33.87
CA GLY A 603 10.90 0.95 34.59
C GLY A 603 11.91 1.91 33.95
N LEU A 604 12.38 1.65 32.74
CA LEU A 604 13.28 2.55 32.00
C LEU A 604 12.66 3.95 31.84
N SER A 605 11.31 4.04 31.85
CA SER A 605 10.54 5.28 31.75
C SER A 605 10.52 6.13 33.03
N SER A 606 10.77 5.56 34.20
CA SER A 606 10.64 6.28 35.47
C SER A 606 11.72 7.35 35.68
N THR A 607 12.76 7.36 34.87
CA THR A 607 13.91 8.27 34.97
C THR A 607 13.75 9.57 34.12
N VAL A 608 12.66 9.71 33.37
CA VAL A 608 12.46 10.86 32.44
C VAL A 608 12.03 12.17 33.14
N GLY A 609 11.68 12.16 34.42
CA GLY A 609 10.97 13.28 35.05
C GLY A 609 11.79 14.29 35.87
N VAL A 610 12.99 13.98 36.37
CA VAL A 610 13.68 14.88 37.30
C VAL A 610 15.20 14.86 37.09
N ASN A 611 15.73 16.01 36.64
CA ASN A 611 17.16 16.32 36.52
C ASN A 611 18.00 15.41 35.60
N ARG A 612 17.95 15.67 34.29
CA ARG A 612 18.74 15.02 33.22
C ARG A 612 20.27 14.97 33.42
N LEU A 613 20.84 15.62 34.40
CA LEU A 613 22.30 15.83 34.57
C LEU A 613 22.91 15.21 35.84
N GLN A 614 22.17 14.54 36.69
CA GLN A 614 22.71 14.12 38.02
C GLN A 614 22.69 12.62 38.31
N HIS A 615 22.12 11.76 37.52
CA HIS A 615 22.17 10.32 37.75
C HIS A 615 22.97 9.61 36.67
N LEU A 616 24.10 9.00 37.06
CA LEU A 616 24.82 8.01 36.25
C LEU A 616 23.89 6.83 35.98
N ARG A 617 23.73 6.48 34.71
CA ARG A 617 22.90 5.35 34.27
C ARG A 617 23.80 4.13 34.09
N HIS A 618 23.46 3.03 34.77
CA HIS A 618 24.24 1.80 34.77
C HIS A 618 23.72 0.82 33.72
N VAL A 619 24.53 0.54 32.68
CA VAL A 619 24.26 -0.44 31.63
C VAL A 619 25.18 -1.65 31.81
N VAL A 620 24.62 -2.84 31.77
CA VAL A 620 25.39 -4.09 31.85
C VAL A 620 25.23 -4.86 30.55
N VAL A 621 26.34 -5.24 29.93
CA VAL A 621 26.39 -6.10 28.76
C VAL A 621 26.85 -7.49 29.16
N LEU A 622 26.05 -8.51 28.87
CA LEU A 622 26.42 -9.90 29.13
C LEU A 622 26.87 -10.50 27.79
N PHE A 623 28.11 -10.97 27.74
CA PHE A 623 28.76 -11.50 26.56
C PHE A 623 29.15 -12.97 26.76
N PHE A 624 28.47 -13.90 26.05
CA PHE A 624 28.74 -15.34 26.05
C PHE A 624 29.51 -15.81 24.83
N GLY A 625 29.51 -14.98 23.76
CA GLY A 625 30.11 -15.28 22.47
C GLY A 625 29.09 -15.54 21.38
N GLY A 626 29.51 -15.35 20.15
CA GLY A 626 28.67 -15.53 18.96
C GLY A 626 28.19 -14.23 18.32
N ALA A 627 27.49 -14.39 17.21
CA ALA A 627 27.11 -13.29 16.35
C ALA A 627 26.15 -12.28 17.01
N ASP A 628 25.17 -12.79 17.77
CA ASP A 628 24.16 -11.97 18.44
C ASP A 628 24.78 -11.14 19.58
N ASP A 629 25.74 -11.71 20.33
CA ASP A 629 26.44 -11.00 21.41
C ASP A 629 27.39 -9.93 20.85
N ARG A 630 28.06 -10.19 19.73
CA ARG A 630 28.84 -9.15 19.05
C ARG A 630 27.98 -7.99 18.57
N GLU A 631 26.77 -8.29 18.09
CA GLU A 631 25.80 -7.25 17.68
C GLU A 631 25.26 -6.45 18.86
N ALA A 632 25.00 -7.13 19.99
CA ALA A 632 24.61 -6.50 21.24
C ALA A 632 25.71 -5.57 21.78
N LEU A 633 26.99 -6.04 21.74
CA LEU A 633 28.16 -5.25 22.11
C LEU A 633 28.37 -4.07 21.14
N ALA A 634 28.08 -4.24 19.82
CA ALA A 634 28.15 -3.17 18.83
C ALA A 634 27.18 -2.03 19.15
N TYR A 635 25.96 -2.37 19.59
CA TYR A 635 25.00 -1.37 20.02
C TYR A 635 25.44 -0.69 21.34
N ALA A 636 25.89 -1.48 22.30
CA ALA A 636 26.39 -0.99 23.57
C ALA A 636 27.64 -0.11 23.41
N TRP A 637 28.49 -0.35 22.41
CA TRP A 637 29.66 0.49 22.11
C TRP A 637 29.27 1.97 21.95
N ARG A 638 28.17 2.22 21.23
CA ARG A 638 27.65 3.56 21.04
C ARG A 638 27.14 4.20 22.35
N MET A 639 26.57 3.37 23.25
CA MET A 639 26.12 3.82 24.57
C MET A 639 27.30 4.18 25.48
N ALA A 640 28.42 3.45 25.35
CA ALA A 640 29.63 3.69 26.15
C ALA A 640 30.28 5.06 25.91
N GLU A 641 30.01 5.70 24.79
CA GLU A 641 30.48 7.05 24.49
C GLU A 641 29.63 8.15 25.16
N HIS A 642 28.49 7.80 25.74
CA HIS A 642 27.61 8.78 26.39
C HIS A 642 28.15 9.15 27.79
N PRO A 643 28.37 10.46 28.10
CA PRO A 643 29.03 10.89 29.34
C PRO A 643 28.27 10.56 30.64
N ALA A 644 26.96 10.34 30.57
CA ALA A 644 26.11 9.98 31.70
C ALA A 644 25.87 8.46 31.82
N VAL A 645 26.56 7.61 31.04
CA VAL A 645 26.42 6.16 31.08
C VAL A 645 27.67 5.54 31.70
N SER A 646 27.48 4.73 32.76
CA SER A 646 28.46 3.82 33.26
C SER A 646 28.17 2.43 32.73
N MET A 647 29.15 1.77 32.11
CA MET A 647 28.95 0.50 31.41
C MET A 647 29.82 -0.58 32.05
N THR A 648 29.20 -1.73 32.32
CA THR A 648 29.94 -2.93 32.75
C THR A 648 29.76 -4.01 31.69
N VAL A 649 30.85 -4.44 31.04
CA VAL A 649 30.84 -5.56 30.10
C VAL A 649 31.34 -6.80 30.83
N LEU A 650 30.45 -7.76 31.01
CA LEU A 650 30.75 -9.04 31.66
C LEU A 650 30.88 -10.15 30.62
N ARG A 651 32.08 -10.66 30.43
CA ARG A 651 32.33 -11.77 29.51
C ARG A 651 32.37 -13.10 30.28
N PHE A 652 31.60 -14.06 29.81
CA PHE A 652 31.60 -15.43 30.32
C PHE A 652 32.50 -16.31 29.48
N ILE A 653 33.38 -17.05 30.08
CA ILE A 653 34.32 -17.96 29.43
C ILE A 653 34.15 -19.36 30.01
N GLY A 654 33.87 -20.33 29.15
CA GLY A 654 33.74 -21.73 29.55
C GLY A 654 35.11 -22.34 29.92
N LYS A 655 35.14 -23.06 31.03
CA LYS A 655 36.39 -23.74 31.48
C LYS A 655 36.80 -24.81 30.47
N GLY A 656 37.88 -24.55 29.70
CA GLY A 656 38.41 -25.47 28.68
C GLY A 656 37.74 -25.35 27.30
N GLU A 657 36.94 -24.35 27.02
CA GLU A 657 36.44 -24.00 25.67
C GLU A 657 37.44 -23.08 24.96
N GLU A 658 37.70 -23.35 23.71
CA GLU A 658 38.44 -22.43 22.83
C GLU A 658 37.53 -21.26 22.49
N VAL A 659 37.97 -20.04 22.75
CA VAL A 659 37.26 -18.83 22.42
C VAL A 659 37.33 -18.62 20.91
N GLY A 660 36.20 -18.29 20.27
CA GLY A 660 36.16 -17.99 18.86
C GLY A 660 37.11 -16.81 18.50
N GLU A 661 37.93 -16.97 17.49
CA GLU A 661 38.90 -15.95 17.06
C GLU A 661 38.26 -14.59 16.75
N GLN A 662 37.07 -14.62 16.15
CA GLN A 662 36.28 -13.41 15.83
C GLN A 662 35.79 -12.69 17.10
N ASP A 663 35.38 -13.44 18.13
CA ASP A 663 34.90 -12.87 19.40
C ASP A 663 36.02 -12.21 20.14
N GLU A 664 37.22 -12.87 20.19
CA GLU A 664 38.41 -12.34 20.80
C GLU A 664 38.90 -11.05 20.12
N GLN A 665 38.91 -11.04 18.79
CA GLN A 665 39.30 -9.86 18.02
C GLN A 665 38.35 -8.69 18.32
N TYR A 666 37.02 -8.91 18.29
CA TYR A 666 36.04 -7.85 18.49
C TYR A 666 36.07 -7.28 19.93
N VAL A 667 36.18 -8.17 20.93
CA VAL A 667 36.29 -7.75 22.34
C VAL A 667 37.60 -7.00 22.58
N SER A 668 38.71 -7.45 21.97
CA SER A 668 40.02 -6.78 22.10
C SER A 668 39.98 -5.37 21.49
N GLU A 669 39.33 -5.20 20.35
CA GLU A 669 39.13 -3.89 19.71
C GLU A 669 38.28 -2.97 20.61
N PHE A 670 37.18 -3.47 21.19
CA PHE A 670 36.37 -2.73 22.16
C PHE A 670 37.22 -2.28 23.36
N ARG A 671 37.99 -3.19 23.97
CA ARG A 671 38.85 -2.88 25.13
C ARG A 671 39.88 -1.80 24.81
N LEU A 672 40.53 -1.87 23.64
CA LEU A 672 41.53 -0.90 23.23
C LEU A 672 40.95 0.53 23.09
N ASN A 673 39.71 0.64 22.57
CA ASN A 673 39.06 1.94 22.40
C ASN A 673 38.64 2.59 23.73
N PHE A 674 38.35 1.80 24.77
CA PHE A 674 37.88 2.31 26.07
C PHE A 674 38.88 2.17 27.23
N VAL A 675 40.15 1.87 26.92
CA VAL A 675 41.23 1.76 27.97
C VAL A 675 41.34 3.03 28.83
N SER A 676 41.11 4.20 28.27
CA SER A 676 41.23 5.49 28.96
C SER A 676 39.89 5.99 29.54
N ASN A 677 38.82 5.25 29.42
CA ASN A 677 37.48 5.67 29.90
C ASN A 677 37.16 4.96 31.22
N GLU A 678 37.19 5.68 32.33
CA GLU A 678 36.88 5.17 33.65
C GLU A 678 35.38 4.77 33.82
N SER A 679 34.49 5.20 32.95
CA SER A 679 33.06 4.85 32.98
C SER A 679 32.77 3.46 32.38
N VAL A 680 33.76 2.81 31.76
CA VAL A 680 33.60 1.48 31.14
C VAL A 680 34.45 0.46 31.89
N VAL A 681 33.79 -0.51 32.53
CA VAL A 681 34.44 -1.60 33.30
C VAL A 681 34.29 -2.90 32.51
N TYR A 682 35.39 -3.58 32.28
CA TYR A 682 35.42 -4.89 31.62
C TYR A 682 35.83 -5.98 32.63
N VAL A 683 34.98 -7.02 32.76
CA VAL A 683 35.21 -8.14 33.68
C VAL A 683 35.08 -9.48 32.95
N GLU A 684 36.04 -10.38 33.15
CA GLU A 684 35.97 -11.77 32.69
C GLU A 684 35.59 -12.69 33.85
N LYS A 685 34.64 -13.60 33.61
CA LYS A 685 34.23 -14.66 34.54
C LYS A 685 34.37 -16.02 33.91
N VAL A 686 35.20 -16.86 34.49
CA VAL A 686 35.30 -18.24 34.07
C VAL A 686 34.29 -19.07 34.82
N VAL A 687 33.40 -19.74 34.08
CA VAL A 687 32.31 -20.57 34.59
C VAL A 687 32.37 -21.97 34.01
N SER A 688 31.89 -22.96 34.74
CA SER A 688 32.01 -24.36 34.36
C SER A 688 30.70 -24.95 33.83
N ASN A 689 29.54 -24.41 34.25
CA ASN A 689 28.21 -24.91 33.91
C ASN A 689 27.13 -23.80 33.98
N SER A 690 25.93 -24.12 33.57
CA SER A 690 24.77 -23.20 33.56
C SER A 690 24.36 -22.74 34.96
N GLU A 691 24.45 -23.59 35.99
CA GLU A 691 24.12 -23.22 37.38
C GLU A 691 25.06 -22.13 37.93
N GLU A 692 26.35 -22.23 37.62
CA GLU A 692 27.35 -21.23 38.00
C GLU A 692 27.11 -19.91 37.25
N THR A 693 26.74 -19.99 35.99
CA THR A 693 26.32 -18.81 35.20
C THR A 693 25.14 -18.10 35.85
N VAL A 694 24.08 -18.84 36.21
CA VAL A 694 22.89 -18.29 36.90
C VAL A 694 23.27 -17.67 38.22
N GLY A 695 24.18 -18.32 38.99
CA GLY A 695 24.67 -17.79 40.26
C GLY A 695 25.39 -16.46 40.12
N VAL A 696 26.23 -16.30 39.09
CA VAL A 696 26.93 -15.03 38.82
C VAL A 696 25.94 -13.94 38.40
N ILE A 697 24.96 -14.25 37.54
CA ILE A 697 23.93 -13.28 37.12
C ILE A 697 23.09 -12.83 38.33
N ARG A 698 22.66 -13.77 39.18
CA ARG A 698 21.91 -13.47 40.41
C ARG A 698 22.69 -12.55 41.33
N GLY A 699 23.97 -12.84 41.54
CA GLY A 699 24.84 -11.99 42.35
C GLY A 699 25.01 -10.57 41.84
N LEU A 700 24.97 -10.38 40.52
CA LEU A 700 24.96 -9.04 39.91
C LEU A 700 23.63 -8.29 40.17
N MET A 701 22.51 -8.96 40.13
CA MET A 701 21.19 -8.36 40.35
C MET A 701 20.97 -7.99 41.84
N GLU A 702 21.57 -8.71 42.77
CA GLU A 702 21.48 -8.46 44.21
C GLU A 702 22.42 -7.34 44.66
N GLY A 703 23.46 -7.00 43.87
CA GLY A 703 24.53 -6.07 44.29
C GLY A 703 24.17 -4.60 44.02
N GLU A 704 24.24 -4.15 42.81
CA GLU A 704 24.05 -2.75 42.41
C GLU A 704 22.77 -2.61 41.59
N ARG A 705 22.12 -1.43 41.64
CA ARG A 705 20.98 -1.12 40.76
C ARG A 705 21.49 -0.85 39.34
N HIS A 706 21.04 -1.64 38.44
CA HIS A 706 21.27 -1.45 37.00
C HIS A 706 19.99 -0.96 36.30
N ASP A 707 20.15 -0.12 35.30
CA ASP A 707 19.02 0.44 34.53
C ASP A 707 18.68 -0.42 33.32
N LEU A 708 19.70 -0.99 32.64
CA LEU A 708 19.54 -1.76 31.40
C LEU A 708 20.53 -2.92 31.31
N TYR A 709 20.02 -4.11 31.03
CA TYR A 709 20.82 -5.24 30.57
C TYR A 709 20.74 -5.33 29.03
N VAL A 710 21.91 -5.49 28.38
CA VAL A 710 22.00 -5.72 26.94
C VAL A 710 22.61 -7.11 26.72
N VAL A 711 21.91 -7.95 25.96
CA VAL A 711 22.31 -9.35 25.74
C VAL A 711 21.96 -9.79 24.31
N GLY A 712 22.79 -10.65 23.71
CA GLY A 712 22.44 -11.32 22.48
C GLY A 712 21.35 -12.36 22.71
N ARG A 713 20.49 -12.57 21.70
CA ARG A 713 19.43 -13.60 21.79
C ARG A 713 20.02 -15.00 22.00
N GLY A 714 21.20 -15.25 21.45
CA GLY A 714 21.96 -16.48 21.60
C GLY A 714 21.26 -17.66 20.92
N SER A 715 21.81 -18.12 19.84
CA SER A 715 21.34 -19.35 19.15
C SER A 715 22.29 -20.52 19.31
N GLY A 716 23.38 -20.34 20.10
CA GLY A 716 24.41 -21.35 20.25
C GLY A 716 24.11 -22.30 21.40
N LYS A 717 24.29 -23.60 21.18
CA LYS A 717 24.38 -24.65 22.20
C LYS A 717 25.72 -24.50 22.92
N SER A 718 25.87 -23.45 23.74
CA SER A 718 27.02 -23.33 24.64
C SER A 718 26.77 -24.17 25.90
N ARG A 719 27.78 -24.83 26.42
CA ARG A 719 27.69 -25.53 27.72
C ARG A 719 27.26 -24.59 28.84
N LEU A 720 27.48 -23.31 28.68
CA LEU A 720 27.16 -22.25 29.64
C LEU A 720 25.68 -21.95 29.76
N THR A 721 24.90 -22.31 28.72
CA THR A 721 23.44 -22.08 28.63
C THR A 721 22.63 -23.36 28.49
N THR A 722 23.31 -24.53 28.40
CA THR A 722 22.62 -25.83 28.21
C THR A 722 21.67 -26.12 29.38
N GLY A 723 20.42 -26.50 29.07
CA GLY A 723 19.37 -26.82 30.03
C GLY A 723 18.56 -25.61 30.51
N MET A 724 18.93 -24.37 30.14
CA MET A 724 18.10 -23.20 30.43
C MET A 724 16.85 -23.12 29.51
N ASP A 725 16.93 -23.72 28.31
CA ASP A 725 15.82 -23.73 27.34
C ASP A 725 14.62 -24.56 27.79
N GLU A 726 14.83 -25.57 28.67
CA GLU A 726 13.75 -26.45 29.18
C GLU A 726 12.74 -25.71 30.05
N TRP A 727 13.11 -24.59 30.65
CA TRP A 727 12.29 -23.77 31.55
C TRP A 727 11.85 -22.44 30.95
N SER A 728 12.02 -22.27 29.66
CA SER A 728 11.76 -21.01 28.97
C SER A 728 10.26 -20.70 28.88
N GLU A 729 9.80 -19.59 29.48
CA GLU A 729 8.43 -19.06 29.32
C GLU A 729 8.27 -18.32 28.00
N CYS A 730 9.32 -17.65 27.56
CA CYS A 730 9.31 -16.75 26.39
C CYS A 730 10.50 -17.02 25.47
N PRO A 731 10.46 -18.08 24.65
CA PRO A 731 11.57 -18.48 23.77
C PRO A 731 12.02 -17.41 22.77
N GLU A 732 11.20 -16.40 22.50
CA GLU A 732 11.59 -15.26 21.69
C GLU A 732 12.72 -14.41 22.29
N LEU A 733 12.93 -14.46 23.60
CA LEU A 733 14.00 -13.74 24.31
C LEU A 733 15.33 -14.50 24.34
N GLY A 734 15.33 -15.78 23.99
CA GLY A 734 16.47 -16.66 24.19
C GLY A 734 16.72 -17.00 25.67
N PRO A 735 17.63 -17.96 25.98
CA PRO A 735 17.76 -18.51 27.35
C PRO A 735 18.14 -17.47 28.39
N ILE A 736 19.08 -16.57 28.08
CA ILE A 736 19.54 -15.54 29.04
C ILE A 736 18.55 -14.38 29.13
N GLY A 737 17.96 -13.96 27.98
CA GLY A 737 16.95 -12.91 27.95
C GLY A 737 15.69 -13.30 28.72
N ASP A 738 15.25 -14.57 28.61
CA ASP A 738 14.10 -15.09 29.33
C ASP A 738 14.38 -15.20 30.84
N LEU A 739 15.58 -15.67 31.24
CA LEU A 739 16.02 -15.68 32.63
C LEU A 739 15.95 -14.28 33.25
N LEU A 740 16.50 -13.27 32.58
CA LEU A 740 16.47 -11.87 33.02
C LEU A 740 15.07 -11.29 33.06
N ALA A 741 14.17 -11.74 32.16
CA ALA A 741 12.80 -11.29 32.09
C ALA A 741 11.84 -12.06 33.01
N SER A 742 12.25 -13.16 33.62
CA SER A 742 11.40 -13.96 34.52
C SER A 742 11.00 -13.22 35.80
N SER A 743 9.80 -13.53 36.33
CA SER A 743 9.29 -12.93 37.58
C SER A 743 10.09 -13.32 38.81
N ASP A 744 10.67 -14.54 38.81
CA ASP A 744 11.39 -15.08 39.94
C ASP A 744 12.74 -14.43 40.21
N PHE A 745 13.36 -13.91 39.13
CA PHE A 745 14.59 -13.12 39.19
C PHE A 745 14.36 -11.63 39.42
N GLY A 746 13.16 -11.12 39.18
CA GLY A 746 12.83 -9.68 39.16
C GLY A 746 12.07 -9.14 40.36
N THR A 747 11.84 -9.94 41.43
CA THR A 747 11.15 -9.43 42.63
C THR A 747 11.99 -8.39 43.36
N GLY A 748 11.92 -7.14 42.91
CA GLY A 748 12.59 -5.98 43.51
C GLY A 748 13.44 -5.13 42.55
N SER A 749 13.83 -5.58 41.36
CA SER A 749 14.64 -4.78 40.46
C SER A 749 13.82 -4.24 39.29
N ALA A 750 13.80 -2.90 39.14
CA ALA A 750 13.19 -2.20 38.01
C ALA A 750 14.14 -2.14 36.80
N THR A 751 14.89 -3.21 36.49
CA THR A 751 15.91 -3.24 35.44
C THR A 751 15.30 -3.73 34.14
N SER A 752 15.41 -2.96 33.07
CA SER A 752 14.95 -3.30 31.72
C SER A 752 15.97 -4.18 30.98
N VAL A 753 15.49 -4.96 30.01
CA VAL A 753 16.35 -5.88 29.25
C VAL A 753 16.18 -5.60 27.74
N LEU A 754 17.29 -5.46 27.04
CA LEU A 754 17.34 -5.38 25.58
C LEU A 754 18.00 -6.65 25.02
N VAL A 755 17.24 -7.43 24.29
CA VAL A 755 17.72 -8.64 23.61
C VAL A 755 17.95 -8.32 22.15
N VAL A 756 19.16 -8.55 21.64
CA VAL A 756 19.57 -8.22 20.28
C VAL A 756 19.82 -9.49 19.47
N GLN A 757 19.29 -9.55 18.26
CA GLN A 757 19.57 -10.59 17.27
C GLN A 757 20.24 -9.96 16.05
N GLN A 758 21.34 -10.55 15.62
CA GLN A 758 22.03 -10.15 14.39
C GLN A 758 21.26 -10.61 13.16
N TYR A 759 21.29 -9.81 12.08
CA TYR A 759 20.79 -10.22 10.79
C TYR A 759 21.65 -11.36 10.21
N VAL A 760 21.01 -12.47 9.87
CA VAL A 760 21.61 -13.60 9.17
C VAL A 760 21.11 -13.59 7.73
N GLY A 761 21.98 -13.32 6.74
CA GLY A 761 21.58 -13.25 5.32
C GLY A 761 20.96 -14.55 4.81
N GLU A 762 20.08 -14.46 3.81
CA GLU A 762 19.38 -15.58 3.14
C GLU A 762 20.30 -16.69 2.52
N GLY A 763 21.58 -16.68 2.79
CA GLY A 763 22.55 -17.64 2.25
C GLY A 763 23.49 -18.26 3.30
N ALA A 764 23.45 -17.81 4.54
CA ALA A 764 24.21 -18.41 5.61
C ALA A 764 23.29 -19.39 6.35
N PHE A 765 23.36 -20.65 5.98
CA PHE A 765 22.90 -21.74 6.86
C PHE A 765 23.48 -21.48 8.25
N ARG A 766 22.62 -21.42 9.25
CA ARG A 766 23.06 -21.46 10.66
C ARG A 766 23.84 -22.76 10.82
N GLU A 767 25.15 -22.68 10.91
CA GLU A 767 25.95 -23.80 11.38
C GLU A 767 25.44 -24.16 12.78
N GLY A 768 24.68 -25.23 12.89
CA GLY A 768 24.29 -25.82 14.16
C GLY A 768 22.80 -25.99 14.46
N VAL A 769 21.88 -25.76 13.54
CA VAL A 769 20.48 -26.22 13.71
C VAL A 769 20.29 -27.42 12.79
N GLU A 770 20.50 -28.61 13.31
CA GLU A 770 19.92 -29.84 12.77
C GLU A 770 18.40 -29.64 12.73
N GLU A 771 17.83 -29.96 11.56
CA GLU A 771 16.39 -30.06 11.36
C GLU A 771 15.82 -31.08 12.35
N ASP A 772 15.36 -30.63 13.51
CA ASP A 772 14.42 -31.41 14.29
C ASP A 772 13.04 -31.18 13.70
N GLU A 773 12.60 -32.24 13.03
CA GLU A 773 11.23 -32.62 12.66
C GLU A 773 10.23 -31.47 12.44
N GLU A 774 9.84 -31.35 11.15
CA GLU A 774 8.51 -30.88 10.80
C GLU A 774 7.48 -31.43 11.79
N VAL A 775 7.11 -30.65 12.78
CA VAL A 775 5.80 -30.78 13.41
C VAL A 775 4.80 -30.40 12.33
N VAL A 776 4.40 -31.37 11.56
CA VAL A 776 3.20 -31.33 10.75
C VAL A 776 2.06 -30.98 11.70
N VAL A 777 1.73 -29.71 11.79
CA VAL A 777 0.45 -29.29 12.33
C VAL A 777 -0.59 -29.77 11.31
N GLU A 778 -1.04 -31.01 11.49
CA GLU A 778 -2.27 -31.47 10.89
C GLU A 778 -3.36 -30.47 11.26
N SER A 779 -3.78 -29.70 10.29
CA SER A 779 -5.03 -28.95 10.36
C SER A 779 -6.13 -29.98 10.67
N PRO A 780 -6.90 -29.86 11.75
CA PRO A 780 -8.02 -30.74 12.00
C PRO A 780 -9.05 -30.48 10.91
N THR A 781 -9.14 -31.40 9.98
CA THR A 781 -10.26 -31.52 9.05
C THR A 781 -11.53 -31.66 9.87
N LYS A 782 -12.31 -30.62 9.94
CA LYS A 782 -13.64 -30.49 10.55
C LYS A 782 -14.70 -31.34 9.84
N LEU A 783 -14.41 -32.56 9.52
CA LEU A 783 -15.40 -33.46 8.88
C LEU A 783 -15.59 -34.82 9.57
N GLU A 784 -14.79 -35.23 10.53
CA GLU A 784 -15.01 -36.49 11.25
C GLU A 784 -15.73 -36.37 12.59
N SER A 785 -15.87 -35.18 13.16
CA SER A 785 -16.57 -35.01 14.44
C SER A 785 -18.11 -34.90 14.35
N VAL A 786 -18.66 -34.82 13.14
CA VAL A 786 -20.14 -34.75 12.96
C VAL A 786 -20.75 -36.15 12.75
N GLN A 787 -19.99 -37.16 12.33
CA GLN A 787 -20.50 -38.52 12.17
C GLN A 787 -20.56 -39.31 13.50
N HIS A 788 -19.81 -38.96 14.51
CA HIS A 788 -19.85 -39.63 15.81
C HIS A 788 -20.96 -39.11 16.76
N TYR A 789 -21.57 -37.96 16.45
CA TYR A 789 -22.68 -37.40 17.24
C TYR A 789 -24.08 -37.83 16.73
N LEU A 790 -24.16 -38.37 15.51
CA LEU A 790 -25.41 -38.85 14.92
C LEU A 790 -25.64 -40.35 15.03
N SER A 791 -24.66 -41.15 15.50
CA SER A 791 -24.83 -42.62 15.71
C SER A 791 -25.10 -43.02 17.17
N GLY A 792 -25.16 -42.07 18.11
CA GLY A 792 -25.32 -42.30 19.55
C GLY A 792 -26.73 -42.13 20.14
N HIS A 793 -27.72 -41.72 19.32
CA HIS A 793 -29.06 -41.41 19.83
C HIS A 793 -30.24 -42.15 19.16
N THR A 794 -30.02 -43.40 18.73
CA THR A 794 -31.13 -44.27 18.30
C THR A 794 -31.03 -45.63 19.00
N ALA A 795 -31.14 -45.67 20.32
CA ALA A 795 -31.55 -46.87 21.04
C ALA A 795 -31.99 -46.47 22.46
N SER A 796 -33.28 -46.46 22.70
CA SER A 796 -34.02 -46.52 23.94
C SER A 796 -35.06 -45.39 24.09
N ARG A 797 -36.27 -45.70 23.69
CA ARG A 797 -37.47 -45.79 24.50
C ARG A 797 -38.74 -45.90 23.64
N GLY A 798 -39.21 -47.13 23.54
CA GLY A 798 -40.60 -47.35 23.24
C GLY A 798 -41.44 -47.16 24.52
N GLY A 799 -42.68 -46.77 24.32
CA GLY A 799 -43.69 -46.87 25.36
C GLY A 799 -44.57 -45.67 25.58
N GLY A 800 -45.75 -45.69 24.94
CA GLY A 800 -46.98 -45.42 25.67
C GLY A 800 -47.58 -44.02 25.72
N GLY A 801 -48.76 -43.89 25.14
CA GLY A 801 -49.89 -43.16 25.69
C GLY A 801 -50.18 -41.78 25.05
N VAL A 802 -51.08 -41.66 24.07
CA VAL A 802 -52.52 -41.35 24.16
C VAL A 802 -52.82 -39.94 24.73
N LEU A 803 -53.58 -39.15 23.90
CA LEU A 803 -54.50 -38.03 24.22
C LEU A 803 -53.89 -36.64 24.59
N ALA A 804 -54.01 -35.67 23.80
CA ALA A 804 -55.10 -34.74 23.47
C ALA A 804 -54.62 -33.70 22.44
#